data_2f3320ddf96dc1dc406115f62763ec19
#
_entry.id   2f3320ddf96dc1dc406115f62763ec19
#
_cell.length_a   1.000
_cell.length_b   1.000
_cell.length_c   1.000
_cell.angle_alpha   90.00
_cell.angle_beta   90.00
_cell.angle_gamma   90.00
#
_symmetry.space_group_name_H-M   'P 1'
#
loop_
_entity.id
_entity.type
_entity.pdbx_description
1 polymer ?
#
loop_
_entity_poly.entity_id
_entity_poly.type
_entity_poly.pdbx_seq_one_letter_code
_entity_poly.pdbx_strand_id
1 'polypeptide(L)'
;MDQKHYNMMDWEAIESIVYADCNKPLDILSVTKKGKSKLIQAFYPGADKVTANFNINGKNKSLKLEKVDEAGFFAEFFSFEYDSYTFKVEYEKETKDKIADPYSFPVNIESASFKDILKGKSVKAFELLGSRKKKYGKTEGYEFTLYAPFANSVSLVGDFNNWKENANLMQSDSSIKGLFKLFIPGLEDYSPYKYVINHMGTKIYKNDPFALGINKDNSICVPFEYNDKKTKKNACPADLDFQLLEVDLNSLLKDHKTIEKAADYLCSHIKKYDYNSVVFIDLFKSNNPNDIYETINAYSFDISNGLTPDSLKVLMQRLREIGINMFIELPLAYASDCESGLARFDGSNLFENEDARLSKHNFYKAMLYDFTHPFTKSYLLSSVNFFLKEFDFNGYVLPNAGVMLYHDYNKNPGEFVTEEWGSTLNSNGVAFIKEVNRFVHKEFKNALCIASIYAYYKDVTGKAPDSLCFDYCMNTGACEEILDFLRLDPVFRRDRLDSFLLFTHFSNNEEKYIYPYSRKENIKDFASVYDRMPGDKNQKLANLKMAVIFKHLLYGSQLMNIDIDEIVGVDSDIRDKYHSFLYDFRRIYTNNKHLIRNFNDEKPFSYKCIDNQVFTREYFDGEKGFIIVFNFSKDSYQKYNIPVSHAGVYKEVFNSSSTKYGGEGICNTKNIQTQDVEGSDVLNLTIKLPSLSILAFEHRDFTKKELDAIFLKKKKAMIKFVDGEKSKIKDKLNADIESLKKEANKRMKELDELLIPFNK
;
A
#
# COMPACT_ATOMS: atom_id res chain seq x y z
N MET A 1 -59.92 5.51 -23.19
CA MET A 1 -59.96 4.04 -23.40
C MET A 1 -61.37 3.57 -23.24
N ASP A 2 -61.90 2.68 -24.14
CA ASP A 2 -63.23 2.12 -23.96
C ASP A 2 -63.25 1.05 -22.85
N GLN A 3 -64.45 0.73 -22.33
CA GLN A 3 -64.66 -0.23 -21.21
C GLN A 3 -64.11 -1.62 -21.52
N LYS A 4 -64.12 -2.03 -22.80
CA LYS A 4 -63.63 -3.34 -23.23
C LYS A 4 -62.09 -3.39 -23.09
N HIS A 5 -61.40 -2.34 -23.52
CA HIS A 5 -59.95 -2.24 -23.41
C HIS A 5 -59.52 -2.06 -21.94
N TYR A 6 -60.27 -1.31 -21.15
CA TYR A 6 -60.04 -1.15 -19.71
C TYR A 6 -60.11 -2.51 -18.98
N ASN A 7 -61.07 -3.38 -19.32
CA ASN A 7 -61.20 -4.71 -18.73
C ASN A 7 -60.12 -5.71 -19.22
N MET A 8 -59.31 -5.37 -20.23
CA MET A 8 -58.17 -6.17 -20.70
C MET A 8 -56.87 -5.78 -20.05
N MET A 9 -56.84 -4.71 -19.25
CA MET A 9 -55.68 -4.26 -18.48
C MET A 9 -55.50 -5.16 -17.25
N ASP A 10 -54.27 -5.39 -16.90
CA ASP A 10 -53.83 -6.03 -15.66
C ASP A 10 -53.56 -5.00 -14.60
N TRP A 11 -54.56 -4.64 -13.83
CA TRP A 11 -54.48 -3.55 -12.86
C TRP A 11 -53.58 -3.87 -11.69
N GLU A 12 -53.50 -5.11 -11.22
CA GLU A 12 -52.58 -5.54 -10.16
C GLU A 12 -51.12 -5.36 -10.61
N ALA A 13 -50.84 -5.75 -11.85
CA ALA A 13 -49.53 -5.56 -12.45
C ALA A 13 -49.18 -4.05 -12.63
N ILE A 14 -50.13 -3.21 -13.04
CA ILE A 14 -49.95 -1.77 -13.15
C ILE A 14 -49.64 -1.13 -11.78
N GLU A 15 -50.40 -1.49 -10.74
CA GLU A 15 -50.14 -1.02 -9.37
C GLU A 15 -48.76 -1.44 -8.89
N SER A 16 -48.31 -2.66 -9.20
CA SER A 16 -46.94 -3.12 -8.84
C SER A 16 -45.85 -2.26 -9.47
N ILE A 17 -46.02 -1.74 -10.69
CA ILE A 17 -45.15 -0.76 -11.33
C ILE A 17 -45.18 0.57 -10.60
N VAL A 18 -46.40 1.09 -10.34
CA VAL A 18 -46.61 2.40 -9.70
C VAL A 18 -45.97 2.45 -8.32
N TYR A 19 -46.07 1.38 -7.54
CA TYR A 19 -45.48 1.29 -6.17
C TYR A 19 -44.03 0.78 -6.12
N ALA A 20 -43.42 0.51 -7.28
CA ALA A 20 -42.04 -0.02 -7.40
C ALA A 20 -41.87 -1.43 -6.78
N ASP A 21 -42.91 -2.27 -6.80
CA ASP A 21 -42.87 -3.64 -6.29
C ASP A 21 -42.74 -4.70 -7.40
N CYS A 22 -42.72 -4.29 -8.66
CA CYS A 22 -42.64 -5.19 -9.81
C CYS A 22 -41.18 -5.63 -10.04
N ASN A 23 -40.97 -6.95 -10.12
CA ASN A 23 -39.69 -7.54 -10.50
C ASN A 23 -39.65 -8.08 -11.94
N LYS A 24 -40.76 -7.99 -12.68
CA LYS A 24 -40.92 -8.41 -14.10
C LYS A 24 -41.52 -7.31 -14.96
N PRO A 25 -40.94 -6.11 -14.99
CA PRO A 25 -41.52 -4.99 -15.73
C PRO A 25 -41.62 -5.22 -17.22
N LEU A 26 -40.83 -6.11 -17.84
CA LEU A 26 -40.95 -6.47 -19.25
C LEU A 26 -42.24 -7.20 -19.61
N ASP A 27 -42.88 -7.87 -18.64
CA ASP A 27 -44.15 -8.52 -18.87
C ASP A 27 -45.33 -7.51 -19.00
N ILE A 28 -45.11 -6.28 -18.54
CA ILE A 28 -46.10 -5.22 -18.46
C ILE A 28 -45.74 -4.04 -19.38
N LEU A 29 -44.57 -3.46 -19.19
CA LEU A 29 -44.08 -2.32 -19.98
C LEU A 29 -43.65 -2.75 -21.37
N SER A 30 -43.52 -1.82 -22.30
CA SER A 30 -43.27 -2.04 -23.72
C SER A 30 -44.50 -2.47 -24.52
N VAL A 31 -44.33 -3.23 -25.59
CA VAL A 31 -45.46 -3.70 -26.45
C VAL A 31 -45.75 -5.16 -26.18
N THR A 32 -46.96 -5.45 -25.70
CA THR A 32 -47.46 -6.81 -25.46
C THR A 32 -48.56 -7.18 -26.43
N LYS A 33 -48.67 -8.46 -26.80
CA LYS A 33 -49.73 -8.96 -27.69
C LYS A 33 -50.95 -9.32 -26.86
N LYS A 34 -52.10 -8.75 -27.18
CA LYS A 34 -53.40 -9.02 -26.54
C LYS A 34 -54.44 -9.46 -27.60
N GLY A 35 -54.49 -10.75 -27.85
CA GLY A 35 -55.37 -11.35 -28.88
C GLY A 35 -54.97 -10.90 -30.30
N LYS A 36 -55.87 -10.18 -31.00
CA LYS A 36 -55.62 -9.62 -32.34
C LYS A 36 -55.01 -8.22 -32.30
N SER A 37 -54.97 -7.60 -31.15
CA SER A 37 -54.41 -6.25 -30.94
C SER A 37 -53.07 -6.32 -30.23
N LYS A 38 -52.31 -5.24 -30.29
CA LYS A 38 -51.12 -4.98 -29.50
C LYS A 38 -51.43 -3.89 -28.48
N LEU A 39 -50.89 -3.99 -27.30
CA LEU A 39 -50.97 -3.00 -26.22
C LEU A 39 -49.61 -2.46 -25.96
N ILE A 40 -49.43 -1.13 -26.11
CA ILE A 40 -48.22 -0.40 -25.69
C ILE A 40 -48.49 0.21 -24.34
N GLN A 41 -47.58 -0.01 -23.41
CA GLN A 41 -47.65 0.50 -22.03
C GLN A 41 -46.32 1.19 -21.69
N ALA A 42 -46.42 2.34 -21.03
CA ALA A 42 -45.25 3.13 -20.61
C ALA A 42 -45.51 3.79 -19.27
N PHE A 43 -44.49 3.87 -18.44
CA PHE A 43 -44.55 4.55 -17.14
C PHE A 43 -43.57 5.69 -17.08
N TYR A 44 -44.12 6.91 -17.05
CA TYR A 44 -43.34 8.17 -16.93
C TYR A 44 -43.92 9.04 -15.81
N PRO A 45 -43.42 8.86 -14.56
CA PRO A 45 -43.95 9.59 -13.40
C PRO A 45 -43.88 11.09 -13.58
N GLY A 46 -45.06 11.77 -13.42
CA GLY A 46 -45.16 13.22 -13.54
C GLY A 46 -45.26 13.75 -14.97
N ALA A 47 -45.37 12.87 -15.98
CA ALA A 47 -45.64 13.28 -17.35
C ALA A 47 -47.12 13.65 -17.53
N ASP A 48 -47.38 14.68 -18.36
CA ASP A 48 -48.72 15.11 -18.75
C ASP A 48 -49.21 14.32 -19.95
N LYS A 49 -48.31 14.06 -20.92
CA LYS A 49 -48.66 13.35 -22.16
C LYS A 49 -47.47 12.47 -22.60
N VAL A 50 -47.83 11.32 -23.13
CA VAL A 50 -46.90 10.39 -23.79
C VAL A 50 -47.41 10.03 -25.18
N THR A 51 -46.55 10.11 -26.19
CA THR A 51 -46.84 9.75 -27.57
C THR A 51 -45.81 8.77 -28.06
N ALA A 52 -46.24 7.61 -28.55
CA ALA A 52 -45.40 6.63 -29.20
C ALA A 52 -45.24 6.98 -30.68
N ASN A 53 -44.01 7.16 -31.16
CA ASN A 53 -43.68 7.42 -32.56
C ASN A 53 -43.12 6.16 -33.18
N PHE A 54 -43.93 5.46 -33.97
CA PHE A 54 -43.59 4.22 -34.66
C PHE A 54 -42.94 4.50 -36.01
N ASN A 55 -41.89 3.76 -36.33
CA ASN A 55 -41.37 3.65 -37.69
C ASN A 55 -42.00 2.44 -38.38
N ILE A 56 -42.57 2.66 -39.56
CA ILE A 56 -43.21 1.63 -40.38
C ILE A 56 -42.66 1.78 -41.80
N ASN A 57 -41.76 0.91 -42.23
CA ASN A 57 -41.14 0.96 -43.56
C ASN A 57 -40.56 2.35 -43.85
N GLY A 58 -39.88 2.99 -42.90
CA GLY A 58 -39.27 4.31 -43.03
C GLY A 58 -40.24 5.48 -42.90
N LYS A 59 -41.54 5.27 -42.65
CA LYS A 59 -42.54 6.31 -42.39
C LYS A 59 -42.89 6.37 -40.90
N ASN A 60 -43.02 7.56 -40.37
CA ASN A 60 -43.40 7.78 -38.99
C ASN A 60 -44.92 7.79 -38.81
N LYS A 61 -45.39 7.07 -37.79
CA LYS A 61 -46.77 7.08 -37.32
C LYS A 61 -46.83 7.33 -35.85
N SER A 62 -47.51 8.39 -35.42
CA SER A 62 -47.66 8.76 -34.01
C SER A 62 -48.92 8.20 -33.41
N LEU A 63 -48.85 7.66 -32.19
CA LEU A 63 -49.94 7.15 -31.39
C LEU A 63 -49.91 7.80 -30.02
N LYS A 64 -50.90 8.60 -29.66
CA LYS A 64 -51.01 9.20 -28.34
C LYS A 64 -51.49 8.15 -27.36
N LEU A 65 -50.80 8.00 -26.23
CA LEU A 65 -51.19 7.07 -25.17
C LEU A 65 -52.14 7.81 -24.20
N GLU A 66 -53.13 7.08 -23.70
CA GLU A 66 -54.03 7.57 -22.65
C GLU A 66 -53.37 7.42 -21.28
N LYS A 67 -53.46 8.42 -20.42
CA LYS A 67 -53.04 8.35 -19.03
C LYS A 67 -54.07 7.54 -18.25
N VAL A 68 -53.72 6.33 -17.86
CA VAL A 68 -54.62 5.38 -17.20
C VAL A 68 -54.48 5.35 -15.69
N ASP A 69 -53.36 5.92 -15.18
CA ASP A 69 -53.13 6.11 -13.76
C ASP A 69 -52.44 7.47 -13.52
N GLU A 70 -52.87 8.18 -12.47
CA GLU A 70 -52.39 9.54 -12.14
C GLU A 70 -50.91 9.58 -11.78
N ALA A 71 -50.32 8.49 -11.31
CA ALA A 71 -48.88 8.36 -11.06
C ALA A 71 -48.02 8.48 -12.33
N GLY A 72 -48.63 8.38 -13.51
CA GLY A 72 -47.97 8.54 -14.80
C GLY A 72 -47.86 7.25 -15.60
N PHE A 73 -48.83 6.35 -15.46
CA PHE A 73 -48.96 5.15 -16.31
C PHE A 73 -49.79 5.46 -17.54
N PHE A 74 -49.26 5.14 -18.72
CA PHE A 74 -49.85 5.45 -20.02
C PHE A 74 -50.01 4.16 -20.82
N ALA A 75 -51.13 4.01 -21.54
CA ALA A 75 -51.43 2.82 -22.35
C ALA A 75 -52.25 3.15 -23.56
N GLU A 76 -52.10 2.38 -24.65
CA GLU A 76 -52.96 2.44 -25.82
C GLU A 76 -52.93 1.15 -26.63
N PHE A 77 -54.08 0.78 -27.20
CA PHE A 77 -54.21 -0.39 -28.09
C PHE A 77 -54.01 -0.01 -29.55
N PHE A 78 -53.34 -0.87 -30.31
CA PHE A 78 -53.18 -0.71 -31.75
C PHE A 78 -53.09 -2.06 -32.48
N SER A 79 -53.23 -2.05 -33.82
CA SER A 79 -53.34 -3.28 -34.62
C SER A 79 -52.39 -3.34 -35.82
N PHE A 80 -51.47 -2.36 -35.96
CA PHE A 80 -50.52 -2.33 -37.07
C PHE A 80 -49.17 -2.95 -36.72
N GLU A 81 -48.41 -3.35 -37.74
CA GLU A 81 -47.02 -3.78 -37.60
C GLU A 81 -46.08 -2.57 -37.63
N TYR A 82 -44.91 -2.71 -37.01
CA TYR A 82 -43.89 -1.64 -36.92
C TYR A 82 -42.50 -2.22 -36.88
N ASP A 83 -41.50 -1.43 -37.30
CA ASP A 83 -40.07 -1.76 -37.27
C ASP A 83 -39.44 -1.39 -35.92
N SER A 84 -39.73 -0.20 -35.45
CA SER A 84 -39.22 0.34 -34.17
C SER A 84 -40.16 1.46 -33.68
N TYR A 85 -39.98 1.88 -32.43
CA TYR A 85 -40.65 3.04 -31.90
C TYR A 85 -39.79 3.81 -30.90
N THR A 86 -40.19 5.05 -30.66
CA THR A 86 -39.66 5.91 -29.60
C THR A 86 -40.79 6.67 -28.95
N PHE A 87 -40.55 7.17 -27.72
CA PHE A 87 -41.51 8.00 -27.03
C PHE A 87 -41.20 9.49 -27.18
N LYS A 88 -42.23 10.31 -27.24
CA LYS A 88 -42.23 11.71 -26.95
C LYS A 88 -42.99 11.91 -25.64
N VAL A 89 -42.30 12.46 -24.61
CA VAL A 89 -42.86 12.67 -23.27
C VAL A 89 -42.90 14.16 -22.96
N GLU A 90 -44.11 14.65 -22.64
CA GLU A 90 -44.34 16.06 -22.32
C GLU A 90 -44.62 16.18 -20.82
N TYR A 91 -43.80 16.99 -20.16
CA TYR A 91 -43.94 17.41 -18.76
C TYR A 91 -44.37 18.90 -18.75
N GLU A 92 -44.82 19.39 -17.61
CA GLU A 92 -45.24 20.79 -17.45
C GLU A 92 -44.20 21.81 -17.96
N LYS A 93 -42.92 21.56 -17.74
CA LYS A 93 -41.81 22.49 -18.06
C LYS A 93 -40.85 21.99 -19.13
N GLU A 94 -40.95 20.74 -19.56
CA GLU A 94 -39.99 20.13 -20.45
C GLU A 94 -40.66 19.12 -21.38
N THR A 95 -40.17 19.03 -22.62
CA THR A 95 -40.53 17.97 -23.56
C THR A 95 -39.31 17.19 -23.94
N LYS A 96 -39.34 15.90 -23.72
CA LYS A 96 -38.29 14.95 -24.15
C LYS A 96 -38.79 14.23 -25.41
N ASP A 97 -38.05 14.33 -26.49
CA ASP A 97 -38.39 13.73 -27.78
C ASP A 97 -37.43 12.56 -28.10
N LYS A 98 -37.90 11.61 -28.89
CA LYS A 98 -37.14 10.43 -29.35
C LYS A 98 -36.53 9.56 -28.23
N ILE A 99 -37.22 9.45 -27.10
CA ILE A 99 -36.79 8.59 -26.01
C ILE A 99 -36.96 7.13 -26.46
N ALA A 100 -35.85 6.36 -26.49
CA ALA A 100 -35.94 4.92 -26.69
C ALA A 100 -36.50 4.24 -25.43
N ASP A 101 -37.35 3.29 -25.58
CA ASP A 101 -37.98 2.55 -24.47
C ASP A 101 -36.96 1.56 -23.88
N PRO A 102 -36.56 1.68 -22.60
CA PRO A 102 -35.63 0.76 -21.94
C PRO A 102 -36.12 -0.69 -22.00
N TYR A 103 -37.43 -0.91 -21.98
CA TYR A 103 -38.07 -2.24 -21.95
C TYR A 103 -38.23 -2.87 -23.33
N SER A 104 -37.84 -2.17 -24.41
CA SER A 104 -37.79 -2.74 -25.76
C SER A 104 -36.49 -3.49 -26.09
N PHE A 105 -35.51 -3.48 -25.21
CA PHE A 105 -34.21 -4.13 -25.39
C PHE A 105 -34.16 -5.52 -24.75
N PRO A 106 -33.39 -6.46 -25.33
CA PRO A 106 -33.30 -7.82 -24.81
C PRO A 106 -32.54 -7.85 -23.46
N VAL A 107 -33.02 -8.70 -22.53
CA VAL A 107 -32.41 -8.97 -21.25
C VAL A 107 -31.92 -10.42 -21.24
N ASN A 108 -30.80 -10.69 -21.92
CA ASN A 108 -30.19 -12.02 -21.95
C ASN A 108 -29.00 -12.08 -20.99
N ILE A 109 -28.94 -13.10 -20.14
CA ILE A 109 -27.84 -13.38 -19.23
C ILE A 109 -27.30 -14.78 -19.52
N GLU A 110 -25.96 -14.90 -19.61
CA GLU A 110 -25.31 -16.20 -19.70
C GLU A 110 -25.38 -16.92 -18.35
N SER A 111 -26.43 -17.70 -18.16
CA SER A 111 -26.72 -18.40 -16.90
C SER A 111 -25.60 -19.36 -16.46
N ALA A 112 -24.86 -19.95 -17.41
CA ALA A 112 -23.77 -20.87 -17.09
C ALA A 112 -22.61 -20.16 -16.35
N SER A 113 -22.15 -19.02 -16.87
CA SER A 113 -21.06 -18.23 -16.27
C SER A 113 -21.47 -17.65 -14.91
N PHE A 114 -22.74 -17.30 -14.72
CA PHE A 114 -23.23 -16.81 -13.44
C PHE A 114 -23.28 -17.90 -12.35
N LYS A 115 -23.55 -19.15 -12.71
CA LYS A 115 -23.54 -20.28 -11.76
C LYS A 115 -22.16 -20.47 -11.11
N ASP A 116 -21.08 -20.17 -11.78
CA ASP A 116 -19.74 -20.28 -11.22
C ASP A 116 -19.45 -19.14 -10.21
N ILE A 117 -20.08 -17.97 -10.40
CA ILE A 117 -20.06 -16.90 -9.40
C ILE A 117 -20.72 -17.36 -8.11
N LEU A 118 -21.90 -17.98 -8.20
CA LEU A 118 -22.63 -18.48 -7.05
C LEU A 118 -21.96 -19.67 -6.34
N LYS A 119 -21.00 -20.33 -6.97
CA LYS A 119 -20.20 -21.40 -6.37
C LYS A 119 -18.90 -20.91 -5.72
N GLY A 120 -18.60 -19.61 -5.75
CA GLY A 120 -17.37 -19.07 -5.24
C GLY A 120 -16.13 -19.37 -6.09
N LYS A 121 -16.32 -19.72 -7.37
CA LYS A 121 -15.24 -20.19 -8.28
C LYS A 121 -14.92 -19.19 -9.40
N SER A 122 -15.74 -18.18 -9.58
CA SER A 122 -15.53 -17.20 -10.65
C SER A 122 -14.52 -16.15 -10.23
N VAL A 123 -13.62 -15.85 -11.15
CA VAL A 123 -12.68 -14.74 -11.06
C VAL A 123 -13.04 -13.61 -12.05
N LYS A 124 -14.23 -13.68 -12.65
CA LYS A 124 -14.70 -12.79 -13.73
C LYS A 124 -16.09 -12.22 -13.48
N ALA A 125 -16.49 -12.11 -12.21
CA ALA A 125 -17.80 -11.56 -11.85
C ALA A 125 -17.98 -10.14 -12.41
N PHE A 126 -16.91 -9.35 -12.47
CA PHE A 126 -16.90 -8.01 -13.07
C PHE A 126 -17.23 -8.00 -14.56
N GLU A 127 -17.06 -9.10 -15.28
CA GLU A 127 -17.47 -9.21 -16.70
C GLU A 127 -18.99 -9.37 -16.88
N LEU A 128 -19.74 -9.70 -15.85
CA LEU A 128 -21.18 -9.95 -15.89
C LEU A 128 -22.01 -8.96 -15.06
N LEU A 129 -21.47 -8.45 -13.97
CA LEU A 129 -22.15 -7.58 -13.01
C LEU A 129 -21.64 -6.13 -13.10
N GLY A 130 -22.47 -5.20 -12.63
CA GLY A 130 -22.19 -3.76 -12.67
C GLY A 130 -22.79 -3.02 -13.85
N SER A 131 -22.37 -1.78 -14.05
CA SER A 131 -22.78 -0.94 -15.16
C SER A 131 -21.80 -1.06 -16.33
N ARG A 132 -22.33 -1.19 -17.57
CA ARG A 132 -21.51 -1.38 -18.77
C ARG A 132 -22.04 -0.61 -19.94
N LYS A 133 -21.15 0.07 -20.65
CA LYS A 133 -21.47 0.67 -21.93
C LYS A 133 -21.78 -0.42 -22.95
N LYS A 134 -22.94 -0.36 -23.57
CA LYS A 134 -23.43 -1.34 -24.56
C LYS A 134 -24.03 -0.65 -25.76
N LYS A 135 -24.04 -1.38 -26.87
CA LYS A 135 -24.65 -0.94 -28.14
C LYS A 135 -25.56 -2.03 -28.66
N TYR A 136 -26.84 -1.71 -28.77
CA TYR A 136 -27.85 -2.54 -29.37
C TYR A 136 -28.29 -1.93 -30.72
N GLY A 137 -27.84 -2.51 -31.83
CA GLY A 137 -28.06 -1.94 -33.17
C GLY A 137 -27.41 -0.56 -33.31
N LYS A 138 -28.21 0.51 -33.42
CA LYS A 138 -27.73 1.90 -33.49
C LYS A 138 -27.80 2.64 -32.16
N THR A 139 -28.36 2.03 -31.13
CA THR A 139 -28.60 2.67 -29.84
C THR A 139 -27.49 2.31 -28.86
N GLU A 140 -26.79 3.31 -28.39
CA GLU A 140 -25.78 3.21 -27.32
C GLU A 140 -26.42 3.57 -25.98
N GLY A 141 -25.84 3.07 -24.88
CA GLY A 141 -26.30 3.33 -23.52
C GLY A 141 -25.55 2.46 -22.52
N TYR A 142 -26.13 2.31 -21.33
CA TYR A 142 -25.56 1.48 -20.28
C TYR A 142 -26.50 0.34 -19.88
N GLU A 143 -25.92 -0.83 -19.77
CA GLU A 143 -26.55 -2.03 -19.22
C GLU A 143 -26.13 -2.18 -17.76
N PHE A 144 -27.12 -2.38 -16.89
CA PHE A 144 -26.95 -2.58 -15.46
C PHE A 144 -27.33 -4.00 -15.10
N THR A 145 -26.46 -4.71 -14.39
CA THR A 145 -26.72 -6.06 -13.93
C THR A 145 -26.36 -6.16 -12.44
N LEU A 146 -27.34 -6.54 -11.62
CA LEU A 146 -27.21 -6.61 -10.16
C LEU A 146 -27.61 -7.97 -9.63
N TYR A 147 -26.88 -8.49 -8.66
CA TYR A 147 -27.29 -9.65 -7.86
C TYR A 147 -27.73 -9.21 -6.46
N ALA A 148 -29.02 -9.43 -6.16
CA ALA A 148 -29.69 -9.09 -4.91
C ALA A 148 -30.74 -10.17 -4.58
N PRO A 149 -30.33 -11.34 -4.03
CA PRO A 149 -31.18 -12.55 -3.91
C PRO A 149 -32.37 -12.41 -2.96
N PHE A 150 -32.35 -11.44 -2.06
CA PHE A 150 -33.42 -11.17 -1.11
C PHE A 150 -34.25 -9.93 -1.46
N ALA A 151 -33.97 -9.28 -2.58
CA ALA A 151 -34.78 -8.19 -3.09
C ALA A 151 -36.11 -8.70 -3.64
N ASN A 152 -37.21 -8.03 -3.30
CA ASN A 152 -38.51 -8.20 -3.93
C ASN A 152 -38.53 -7.59 -5.33
N SER A 153 -38.01 -6.35 -5.44
CA SER A 153 -37.83 -5.60 -6.67
C SER A 153 -36.59 -4.71 -6.56
N VAL A 154 -36.05 -4.30 -7.69
CA VAL A 154 -34.95 -3.35 -7.79
C VAL A 154 -35.28 -2.30 -8.82
N SER A 155 -35.02 -1.03 -8.49
CA SER A 155 -35.06 0.07 -9.45
C SER A 155 -33.71 0.79 -9.55
N LEU A 156 -33.49 1.38 -10.71
CA LEU A 156 -32.33 2.20 -11.01
C LEU A 156 -32.73 3.68 -10.94
N VAL A 157 -32.00 4.48 -10.16
CA VAL A 157 -32.22 5.92 -10.00
C VAL A 157 -30.98 6.70 -10.35
N GLY A 158 -31.16 7.90 -10.89
CA GLY A 158 -30.10 8.82 -11.27
C GLY A 158 -30.66 10.12 -11.86
N ASP A 159 -29.77 11.00 -12.32
CA ASP A 159 -30.18 12.27 -12.94
C ASP A 159 -31.09 12.06 -14.18
N PHE A 160 -30.89 10.95 -14.90
CA PHE A 160 -31.64 10.58 -16.09
C PHE A 160 -33.14 10.38 -15.84
N ASN A 161 -33.55 10.08 -14.61
CA ASN A 161 -34.96 9.91 -14.22
C ASN A 161 -35.35 10.76 -13.01
N ASN A 162 -34.58 11.83 -12.71
CA ASN A 162 -34.78 12.75 -11.58
C ASN A 162 -34.85 12.00 -10.23
N TRP A 163 -34.07 10.90 -10.08
CA TRP A 163 -34.00 10.08 -8.87
C TRP A 163 -35.33 9.46 -8.42
N LYS A 164 -36.27 9.22 -9.36
CA LYS A 164 -37.58 8.65 -9.07
C LYS A 164 -37.49 7.11 -8.96
N GLU A 165 -37.83 6.60 -7.79
CA GLU A 165 -37.67 5.19 -7.41
C GLU A 165 -38.44 4.22 -8.29
N ASN A 166 -39.56 4.64 -8.86
CA ASN A 166 -40.44 3.78 -9.66
C ASN A 166 -40.25 3.92 -11.19
N ALA A 167 -39.39 4.83 -11.65
CA ALA A 167 -39.28 5.16 -13.07
C ALA A 167 -38.58 4.09 -13.91
N ASN A 168 -37.61 3.38 -13.36
CA ASN A 168 -36.77 2.40 -14.09
C ASN A 168 -36.59 1.11 -13.25
N LEU A 169 -37.65 0.30 -13.20
CA LEU A 169 -37.62 -1.02 -12.56
C LEU A 169 -36.76 -2.00 -13.35
N MET A 170 -35.95 -2.80 -12.67
CA MET A 170 -35.10 -3.79 -13.30
C MET A 170 -35.83 -5.13 -13.47
N GLN A 171 -35.59 -5.79 -14.61
CA GLN A 171 -36.13 -7.11 -14.91
C GLN A 171 -35.36 -8.20 -14.15
N SER A 172 -36.07 -9.02 -13.37
CA SER A 172 -35.50 -10.21 -12.76
C SER A 172 -35.29 -11.32 -13.81
N ASP A 173 -34.20 -12.07 -13.65
CA ASP A 173 -33.94 -13.26 -14.47
C ASP A 173 -34.86 -14.42 -14.07
N SER A 174 -35.36 -15.16 -15.06
CA SER A 174 -36.26 -16.28 -14.82
C SER A 174 -35.58 -17.55 -14.31
N SER A 175 -34.28 -17.70 -14.57
CA SER A 175 -33.48 -18.89 -14.24
C SER A 175 -32.59 -18.72 -13.03
N ILE A 176 -32.28 -17.47 -12.65
CA ILE A 176 -31.38 -17.13 -11.54
C ILE A 176 -32.09 -16.17 -10.60
N LYS A 177 -32.55 -16.69 -9.48
CA LYS A 177 -33.23 -15.88 -8.45
C LYS A 177 -32.28 -14.75 -7.96
N GLY A 178 -32.80 -13.53 -7.91
CA GLY A 178 -32.08 -12.35 -7.40
C GLY A 178 -31.12 -11.69 -8.39
N LEU A 179 -31.13 -12.13 -9.65
CA LEU A 179 -30.37 -11.46 -10.70
C LEU A 179 -31.29 -10.50 -11.44
N PHE A 180 -30.93 -9.21 -11.45
CA PHE A 180 -31.70 -8.13 -12.06
C PHE A 180 -30.94 -7.46 -13.18
N LYS A 181 -31.62 -7.06 -14.25
CA LYS A 181 -30.99 -6.42 -15.40
C LYS A 181 -31.90 -5.36 -16.03
N LEU A 182 -31.26 -4.26 -16.50
CA LEU A 182 -31.91 -3.22 -17.28
C LEU A 182 -30.89 -2.53 -18.19
N PHE A 183 -31.30 -2.19 -19.42
CA PHE A 183 -30.55 -1.33 -20.31
C PHE A 183 -31.18 0.05 -20.36
N ILE A 184 -30.40 1.10 -20.12
CA ILE A 184 -30.84 2.50 -20.24
C ILE A 184 -30.24 3.09 -21.52
N PRO A 185 -31.06 3.23 -22.58
CA PRO A 185 -30.59 3.76 -23.85
C PRO A 185 -30.29 5.25 -23.76
N GLY A 186 -29.24 5.70 -24.44
CA GLY A 186 -28.84 7.11 -24.50
C GLY A 186 -28.26 7.68 -23.21
N LEU A 187 -27.98 6.83 -22.22
CA LEU A 187 -27.32 7.27 -21.00
C LEU A 187 -25.87 7.65 -21.28
N GLU A 188 -25.48 8.85 -20.85
CA GLU A 188 -24.16 9.40 -21.08
C GLU A 188 -23.10 8.83 -20.14
N ASP A 189 -21.85 8.91 -20.58
CA ASP A 189 -20.69 8.57 -19.77
C ASP A 189 -20.65 9.48 -18.52
N TYR A 190 -20.19 8.92 -17.40
CA TYR A 190 -20.10 9.58 -16.10
C TYR A 190 -21.44 10.01 -15.47
N SER A 191 -22.59 9.51 -15.95
CA SER A 191 -23.88 9.71 -15.31
C SER A 191 -23.93 9.07 -13.92
N PRO A 192 -24.41 9.80 -12.88
CA PRO A 192 -24.56 9.24 -11.54
C PRO A 192 -25.79 8.34 -11.43
N TYR A 193 -25.69 7.29 -10.63
CA TYR A 193 -26.77 6.37 -10.35
C TYR A 193 -26.66 5.66 -9.00
N LYS A 194 -27.80 5.12 -8.52
CA LYS A 194 -27.90 4.14 -7.42
C LYS A 194 -28.93 3.07 -7.73
N TYR A 195 -28.83 1.97 -7.04
CA TYR A 195 -29.91 0.98 -6.93
C TYR A 195 -30.81 1.34 -5.76
N VAL A 196 -32.12 1.22 -5.95
CA VAL A 196 -33.12 1.18 -4.87
C VAL A 196 -33.62 -0.24 -4.77
N ILE A 197 -33.27 -0.91 -3.70
CA ILE A 197 -33.61 -2.30 -3.44
C ILE A 197 -34.81 -2.32 -2.50
N ASN A 198 -35.91 -2.93 -2.94
CA ASN A 198 -37.07 -3.15 -2.10
C ASN A 198 -36.91 -4.50 -1.40
N HIS A 199 -36.82 -4.49 -0.10
CA HIS A 199 -36.79 -5.68 0.74
C HIS A 199 -37.95 -5.63 1.75
N MET A 200 -38.93 -6.49 1.60
CA MET A 200 -40.13 -6.56 2.47
C MET A 200 -40.81 -5.20 2.68
N GLY A 201 -40.95 -4.40 1.62
CA GLY A 201 -41.53 -3.05 1.66
C GLY A 201 -40.60 -1.95 2.13
N THR A 202 -39.38 -2.26 2.58
CA THR A 202 -38.35 -1.28 2.93
C THR A 202 -37.48 -0.99 1.73
N LYS A 203 -37.30 0.28 1.38
CA LYS A 203 -36.45 0.72 0.28
C LYS A 203 -35.06 1.09 0.77
N ILE A 204 -34.05 0.45 0.21
CA ILE A 204 -32.64 0.58 0.58
C ILE A 204 -31.88 1.16 -0.62
N TYR A 205 -31.18 2.29 -0.43
CA TYR A 205 -30.37 2.92 -1.48
C TYR A 205 -28.94 2.41 -1.42
N LYS A 206 -28.46 1.79 -2.50
CA LYS A 206 -27.14 1.16 -2.56
C LYS A 206 -26.33 1.63 -3.76
N ASN A 207 -25.03 1.81 -3.53
CA ASN A 207 -24.07 1.91 -4.62
C ASN A 207 -23.90 0.54 -5.29
N ASP A 208 -23.48 0.56 -6.54
CA ASP A 208 -23.19 -0.66 -7.28
C ASP A 208 -21.90 -1.32 -6.71
N PRO A 209 -21.96 -2.59 -6.29
CA PRO A 209 -20.79 -3.32 -5.81
C PRO A 209 -19.66 -3.42 -6.84
N PHE A 210 -19.98 -3.34 -8.13
CA PHE A 210 -19.04 -3.41 -9.25
C PHE A 210 -18.82 -2.06 -9.96
N ALA A 211 -19.28 -0.95 -9.37
CA ALA A 211 -19.02 0.37 -9.94
C ALA A 211 -17.52 0.60 -10.06
N LEU A 212 -17.07 1.06 -11.22
CA LEU A 212 -15.67 1.43 -11.47
C LEU A 212 -15.33 2.86 -11.02
N GLY A 213 -16.32 3.65 -10.66
CA GLY A 213 -16.11 4.98 -10.14
C GLY A 213 -17.22 5.40 -9.19
N ILE A 214 -16.83 6.12 -8.14
CA ILE A 214 -17.75 6.79 -7.23
C ILE A 214 -17.37 8.26 -7.13
N ASN A 215 -18.38 9.12 -7.24
CA ASN A 215 -18.25 10.56 -7.03
C ASN A 215 -19.16 10.98 -5.89
N LYS A 216 -18.61 11.59 -4.84
CA LYS A 216 -19.32 11.83 -3.57
C LYS A 216 -19.90 10.49 -3.06
N ASP A 217 -21.24 10.36 -3.11
CA ASP A 217 -21.93 9.16 -2.60
C ASP A 217 -22.59 8.31 -3.70
N ASN A 218 -22.36 8.62 -4.97
CA ASN A 218 -23.04 7.99 -6.09
C ASN A 218 -22.09 7.17 -6.96
N SER A 219 -22.53 5.98 -7.35
CA SER A 219 -21.90 5.21 -8.42
C SER A 219 -21.99 5.96 -9.75
N ILE A 220 -20.98 5.84 -10.59
CA ILE A 220 -20.84 6.57 -11.85
C ILE A 220 -20.74 5.58 -13.00
N CYS A 221 -21.41 5.85 -14.11
CA CYS A 221 -21.29 5.12 -15.36
C CYS A 221 -19.93 5.39 -16.01
N VAL A 222 -18.91 4.65 -15.62
CA VAL A 222 -17.55 4.81 -16.20
C VAL A 222 -17.45 4.01 -17.49
N PRO A 223 -17.12 4.63 -18.63
CA PRO A 223 -16.81 3.90 -19.85
C PRO A 223 -15.52 3.12 -19.65
N PHE A 224 -15.57 1.80 -19.86
CA PHE A 224 -14.41 0.95 -19.72
C PHE A 224 -14.41 -0.16 -20.77
N GLU A 225 -13.32 -0.26 -21.50
CA GLU A 225 -13.10 -1.35 -22.43
C GLU A 225 -12.19 -2.41 -21.79
N TYR A 226 -12.72 -3.62 -21.69
CA TYR A 226 -11.98 -4.75 -21.14
C TYR A 226 -10.94 -5.27 -22.15
N ASN A 227 -9.73 -5.53 -21.67
CA ASN A 227 -8.65 -6.04 -22.49
C ASN A 227 -8.79 -7.54 -22.75
N ASP A 228 -9.09 -7.90 -24.00
CA ASP A 228 -9.05 -9.31 -24.45
C ASP A 228 -7.64 -9.78 -24.85
N LYS A 229 -6.69 -8.86 -24.98
CA LYS A 229 -5.31 -9.17 -25.40
C LYS A 229 -4.42 -9.42 -24.20
N LYS A 230 -3.70 -10.55 -24.19
CA LYS A 230 -2.59 -10.78 -23.25
C LYS A 230 -1.49 -9.75 -23.57
N THR A 231 -1.34 -8.74 -22.73
CA THR A 231 -0.21 -7.81 -22.81
C THR A 231 1.08 -8.55 -22.48
N LYS A 232 2.19 -8.20 -23.16
CA LYS A 232 3.52 -8.69 -22.76
C LYS A 232 3.90 -7.99 -21.46
N LYS A 233 3.81 -8.71 -20.34
CA LYS A 233 4.25 -8.21 -19.05
C LYS A 233 5.76 -8.06 -19.02
N ASN A 234 6.26 -6.94 -18.51
CA ASN A 234 7.63 -6.89 -18.01
C ASN A 234 7.69 -7.87 -16.84
N ALA A 235 8.48 -8.93 -16.96
CA ALA A 235 8.65 -9.90 -15.91
C ALA A 235 9.32 -9.21 -14.71
N CYS A 236 8.63 -9.18 -13.57
CA CYS A 236 9.28 -8.82 -12.32
C CYS A 236 10.23 -9.98 -11.95
N PRO A 237 11.55 -9.76 -11.81
CA PRO A 237 12.45 -10.79 -11.34
C PRO A 237 12.05 -11.25 -9.93
N ALA A 238 12.04 -12.56 -9.68
CA ALA A 238 11.65 -13.14 -8.39
C ALA A 238 12.56 -12.73 -7.22
N ASP A 239 13.80 -12.35 -7.53
CA ASP A 239 14.83 -11.96 -6.55
C ASP A 239 15.17 -10.46 -6.67
N LEU A 240 14.18 -9.64 -6.96
CA LEU A 240 14.37 -8.22 -7.09
C LEU A 240 14.62 -7.57 -5.71
N ASP A 241 15.73 -6.86 -5.62
CA ASP A 241 15.96 -5.92 -4.53
C ASP A 241 15.07 -4.69 -4.71
N PHE A 242 13.92 -4.68 -4.03
CA PHE A 242 12.96 -3.60 -4.16
C PHE A 242 13.44 -2.33 -3.48
N GLN A 243 13.49 -1.27 -4.27
CA GLN A 243 13.48 0.11 -3.82
C GLN A 243 12.08 0.67 -4.17
N LEU A 244 11.11 0.39 -3.29
CA LEU A 244 9.72 0.74 -3.51
C LEU A 244 9.45 2.17 -3.08
N LEU A 245 8.64 2.85 -3.88
CA LEU A 245 8.02 4.12 -3.54
C LEU A 245 6.51 3.91 -3.34
N GLU A 246 6.00 4.22 -2.15
CA GLU A 246 4.57 4.24 -1.87
C GLU A 246 3.99 5.57 -2.30
N VAL A 247 2.95 5.54 -3.12
CA VAL A 247 2.33 6.71 -3.74
C VAL A 247 0.83 6.73 -3.46
N ASP A 248 0.38 7.74 -2.75
CA ASP A 248 -1.02 8.09 -2.61
C ASP A 248 -1.49 8.81 -3.88
N LEU A 249 -2.29 8.12 -4.70
CA LEU A 249 -2.73 8.64 -5.99
C LEU A 249 -3.69 9.82 -5.86
N ASN A 250 -4.56 9.82 -4.88
CA ASN A 250 -5.50 10.92 -4.67
C ASN A 250 -4.78 12.19 -4.22
N SER A 251 -3.81 12.08 -3.31
CA SER A 251 -2.97 13.20 -2.90
C SER A 251 -2.13 13.72 -4.07
N LEU A 252 -1.51 12.82 -4.83
CA LEU A 252 -0.69 13.19 -5.99
C LEU A 252 -1.49 13.96 -7.05
N LEU A 253 -2.71 13.53 -7.37
CA LEU A 253 -3.58 14.22 -8.33
C LEU A 253 -4.10 15.55 -7.81
N LYS A 254 -4.40 15.64 -6.52
CA LYS A 254 -4.81 16.90 -5.87
C LYS A 254 -3.73 17.96 -5.99
N ASP A 255 -2.45 17.58 -5.83
CA ASP A 255 -1.32 18.49 -5.89
C ASP A 255 -0.98 18.90 -7.33
N HIS A 256 -1.04 17.97 -8.28
CA HIS A 256 -0.64 18.20 -9.66
C HIS A 256 -1.78 18.50 -10.63
N LYS A 257 -3.04 18.32 -10.20
CA LYS A 257 -4.29 18.64 -10.92
C LYS A 257 -4.56 17.88 -12.22
N THR A 258 -3.56 17.33 -12.90
CA THR A 258 -3.74 16.48 -14.09
C THR A 258 -2.84 15.27 -14.02
N ILE A 259 -3.27 14.17 -14.63
CA ILE A 259 -2.54 12.91 -14.62
C ILE A 259 -1.17 13.01 -15.33
N GLU A 260 -1.06 13.83 -16.38
CA GLU A 260 0.19 14.02 -17.11
C GLU A 260 1.23 14.70 -16.21
N LYS A 261 0.85 15.77 -15.52
CA LYS A 261 1.74 16.47 -14.57
C LYS A 261 2.13 15.57 -13.38
N ALA A 262 1.18 14.82 -12.86
CA ALA A 262 1.43 13.83 -11.81
C ALA A 262 2.43 12.75 -12.29
N ALA A 263 2.27 12.25 -13.51
CA ALA A 263 3.18 11.27 -14.11
C ALA A 263 4.59 11.85 -14.35
N ASP A 264 4.70 13.06 -14.88
CA ASP A 264 5.99 13.73 -15.12
C ASP A 264 6.74 13.98 -13.79
N TYR A 265 6.03 14.45 -12.77
CA TYR A 265 6.58 14.61 -11.43
C TYR A 265 7.07 13.26 -10.86
N LEU A 266 6.21 12.25 -10.87
CA LEU A 266 6.54 10.93 -10.32
C LEU A 266 7.71 10.27 -11.05
N CYS A 267 7.76 10.34 -12.38
CA CYS A 267 8.89 9.84 -13.16
C CYS A 267 10.20 10.55 -12.82
N SER A 268 10.15 11.87 -12.60
CA SER A 268 11.31 12.68 -12.21
C SER A 268 11.79 12.31 -10.81
N HIS A 269 10.87 12.16 -9.86
CA HIS A 269 11.15 11.77 -8.48
C HIS A 269 11.78 10.38 -8.41
N ILE A 270 11.19 9.39 -9.09
CA ILE A 270 11.70 8.02 -9.19
C ILE A 270 13.16 8.00 -9.69
N LYS A 271 13.44 8.71 -10.77
CA LYS A 271 14.80 8.80 -11.33
C LYS A 271 15.78 9.51 -10.40
N LYS A 272 15.32 10.56 -9.73
CA LYS A 272 16.15 11.34 -8.80
C LYS A 272 16.66 10.50 -7.63
N TYR A 273 15.82 9.63 -7.09
CA TYR A 273 16.11 8.84 -5.89
C TYR A 273 16.32 7.34 -6.15
N ASP A 274 16.45 6.93 -7.42
CA ASP A 274 16.78 5.56 -7.83
C ASP A 274 15.80 4.50 -7.29
N TYR A 275 14.48 4.77 -7.45
CA TYR A 275 13.45 3.77 -7.20
C TYR A 275 13.29 2.83 -8.40
N ASN A 276 13.00 1.55 -8.15
CA ASN A 276 12.76 0.56 -9.19
C ASN A 276 11.31 0.02 -9.20
N SER A 277 10.54 0.37 -8.22
CA SER A 277 9.17 -0.12 -8.03
C SER A 277 8.28 0.92 -7.34
N VAL A 278 6.98 0.87 -7.62
CA VAL A 278 5.96 1.73 -7.01
C VAL A 278 4.83 0.88 -6.44
N VAL A 279 4.34 1.25 -5.26
CA VAL A 279 3.09 0.74 -4.68
C VAL A 279 2.07 1.86 -4.68
N PHE A 280 0.96 1.67 -5.38
CA PHE A 280 -0.14 2.62 -5.35
C PHE A 280 -1.09 2.32 -4.21
N ILE A 281 -1.36 3.34 -3.40
CA ILE A 281 -2.32 3.33 -2.30
C ILE A 281 -3.40 4.39 -2.52
N ASP A 282 -4.47 4.34 -1.72
CA ASP A 282 -5.61 5.27 -1.76
C ASP A 282 -6.23 5.43 -3.16
N LEU A 283 -6.33 4.29 -3.88
CA LEU A 283 -6.96 4.23 -5.20
C LEU A 283 -8.47 4.27 -5.10
N PHE A 284 -9.00 3.63 -4.06
CA PHE A 284 -10.42 3.34 -3.90
C PHE A 284 -11.15 4.47 -3.15
N LYS A 285 -12.43 4.66 -3.52
CA LYS A 285 -13.28 5.58 -2.77
C LYS A 285 -13.50 5.07 -1.35
N SER A 286 -12.91 5.76 -0.37
CA SER A 286 -13.20 5.56 1.04
C SER A 286 -14.34 6.46 1.51
N ASN A 287 -15.14 5.94 2.44
CA ASN A 287 -16.16 6.71 3.15
C ASN A 287 -15.55 7.56 4.28
N ASN A 288 -14.39 7.16 4.79
CA ASN A 288 -13.68 7.82 5.88
C ASN A 288 -12.35 8.38 5.37
N PRO A 289 -12.17 9.72 5.32
CA PRO A 289 -10.92 10.31 4.84
C PRO A 289 -9.69 9.99 5.73
N ASN A 290 -9.91 9.46 6.93
CA ASN A 290 -8.85 9.05 7.85
C ASN A 290 -8.49 7.55 7.76
N ASP A 291 -9.27 6.76 7.00
CA ASP A 291 -9.02 5.34 6.77
C ASP A 291 -9.25 5.03 5.28
N ILE A 292 -8.17 4.94 4.54
CA ILE A 292 -8.20 4.69 3.09
C ILE A 292 -8.69 3.28 2.74
N TYR A 293 -8.76 2.37 3.72
CA TYR A 293 -9.19 0.99 3.52
C TYR A 293 -10.67 0.76 3.89
N GLU A 294 -11.34 1.75 4.49
CA GLU A 294 -12.79 1.76 4.69
C GLU A 294 -13.50 2.08 3.36
N THR A 295 -13.26 1.25 2.35
CA THR A 295 -13.72 1.47 0.98
C THR A 295 -15.21 1.14 0.80
N ILE A 296 -15.89 1.84 -0.10
CA ILE A 296 -17.31 1.60 -0.39
C ILE A 296 -17.51 0.28 -1.11
N ASN A 297 -16.62 -0.08 -2.04
CA ASN A 297 -16.57 -1.37 -2.72
C ASN A 297 -15.13 -1.71 -3.12
N ALA A 298 -14.88 -2.91 -3.68
CA ALA A 298 -13.56 -3.40 -4.05
C ALA A 298 -13.12 -3.06 -5.49
N TYR A 299 -13.82 -2.14 -6.18
CA TYR A 299 -13.55 -1.80 -7.60
C TYR A 299 -13.47 -0.30 -7.86
N SER A 300 -14.15 0.53 -7.05
CA SER A 300 -14.39 1.92 -7.41
C SER A 300 -13.22 2.84 -7.16
N PHE A 301 -12.82 3.53 -8.20
CA PHE A 301 -11.92 4.68 -8.10
C PHE A 301 -12.63 5.88 -7.46
N ASP A 302 -11.89 6.66 -6.67
CA ASP A 302 -12.37 8.00 -6.27
C ASP A 302 -12.18 8.97 -7.42
N ILE A 303 -13.24 9.16 -8.21
CA ILE A 303 -13.16 10.02 -9.40
C ILE A 303 -13.27 11.51 -9.09
N SER A 304 -13.44 11.91 -7.83
CA SER A 304 -13.58 13.32 -7.41
C SER A 304 -12.35 14.15 -7.80
N ASN A 305 -11.18 13.57 -7.82
CA ASN A 305 -9.90 14.21 -8.15
C ASN A 305 -9.42 13.90 -9.58
N GLY A 306 -10.30 13.34 -10.45
CA GLY A 306 -9.94 12.97 -11.82
C GLY A 306 -9.24 11.61 -11.96
N LEU A 307 -9.19 10.80 -10.90
CA LEU A 307 -8.68 9.45 -10.94
C LEU A 307 -9.72 8.53 -11.60
N THR A 308 -9.49 8.17 -12.84
CA THR A 308 -10.32 7.24 -13.60
C THR A 308 -9.51 6.03 -14.05
N PRO A 309 -10.12 4.92 -14.46
CA PRO A 309 -9.40 3.80 -15.06
C PRO A 309 -8.47 4.21 -16.20
N ASP A 310 -8.90 5.12 -17.07
CA ASP A 310 -8.09 5.58 -18.20
C ASP A 310 -6.94 6.47 -17.75
N SER A 311 -7.15 7.37 -16.78
CA SER A 311 -6.06 8.19 -16.22
C SER A 311 -5.00 7.31 -15.55
N LEU A 312 -5.40 6.25 -14.85
CA LEU A 312 -4.46 5.28 -14.29
C LEU A 312 -3.65 4.56 -15.39
N LYS A 313 -4.29 4.14 -16.49
CA LYS A 313 -3.59 3.51 -17.63
C LYS A 313 -2.52 4.43 -18.22
N VAL A 314 -2.81 5.75 -18.35
CA VAL A 314 -1.84 6.76 -18.82
C VAL A 314 -0.64 6.85 -17.88
N LEU A 315 -0.86 6.96 -16.56
CA LEU A 315 0.22 6.98 -15.58
C LEU A 315 1.08 5.71 -15.63
N MET A 316 0.44 4.55 -15.64
CA MET A 316 1.13 3.26 -15.69
C MET A 316 1.96 3.09 -16.96
N GLN A 317 1.48 3.58 -18.11
CA GLN A 317 2.26 3.55 -19.35
C GLN A 317 3.56 4.35 -19.22
N ARG A 318 3.50 5.57 -18.65
CA ARG A 318 4.70 6.41 -18.42
C ARG A 318 5.71 5.72 -17.51
N LEU A 319 5.25 5.03 -16.46
CA LEU A 319 6.12 4.29 -15.55
C LEU A 319 6.75 3.05 -16.22
N ARG A 320 5.99 2.35 -17.08
CA ARG A 320 6.53 1.22 -17.86
C ARG A 320 7.63 1.65 -18.84
N GLU A 321 7.49 2.81 -19.47
CA GLU A 321 8.49 3.37 -20.39
C GLU A 321 9.85 3.59 -19.72
N ILE A 322 9.86 3.81 -18.40
CA ILE A 322 11.10 3.95 -17.59
C ILE A 322 11.44 2.68 -16.80
N GLY A 323 10.77 1.55 -17.07
CA GLY A 323 11.11 0.23 -16.53
C GLY A 323 10.70 -0.01 -15.08
N ILE A 324 9.69 0.68 -14.55
CA ILE A 324 9.25 0.58 -13.15
C ILE A 324 8.26 -0.56 -12.97
N ASN A 325 8.46 -1.37 -11.92
CA ASN A 325 7.48 -2.34 -11.47
C ASN A 325 6.37 -1.64 -10.67
N MET A 326 5.13 -2.08 -10.87
CA MET A 326 3.97 -1.44 -10.27
C MET A 326 3.12 -2.44 -9.49
N PHE A 327 2.83 -2.10 -8.25
CA PHE A 327 1.99 -2.86 -7.33
C PHE A 327 0.79 -2.03 -6.89
N ILE A 328 -0.28 -2.69 -6.53
CA ILE A 328 -1.51 -2.06 -6.02
C ILE A 328 -1.87 -2.64 -4.67
N GLU A 329 -2.31 -1.81 -3.72
CA GLU A 329 -2.96 -2.29 -2.51
C GLU A 329 -4.42 -2.65 -2.80
N LEU A 330 -4.81 -3.86 -2.38
CA LEU A 330 -6.18 -4.36 -2.51
C LEU A 330 -6.80 -4.60 -1.13
N PRO A 331 -7.83 -3.82 -0.74
CA PRO A 331 -8.49 -3.92 0.57
C PRO A 331 -9.45 -5.12 0.59
N LEU A 332 -8.93 -6.34 0.78
CA LEU A 332 -9.71 -7.58 0.77
C LEU A 332 -10.24 -7.98 2.15
N ALA A 333 -9.88 -7.26 3.22
CA ALA A 333 -10.23 -7.64 4.58
C ALA A 333 -11.61 -7.13 5.01
N TYR A 334 -11.94 -5.89 4.66
CA TYR A 334 -13.15 -5.21 5.09
C TYR A 334 -13.57 -4.10 4.12
N ALA A 335 -14.79 -3.61 4.29
CA ALA A 335 -15.35 -2.46 3.59
C ALA A 335 -16.05 -1.52 4.57
N SER A 336 -16.46 -0.36 4.10
CA SER A 336 -17.25 0.59 4.89
C SER A 336 -18.58 -0.01 5.37
N ASP A 337 -18.94 0.24 6.64
CA ASP A 337 -20.28 -0.06 7.20
C ASP A 337 -21.29 1.08 6.89
N CYS A 338 -21.04 1.89 5.85
CA CYS A 338 -21.94 2.95 5.46
C CYS A 338 -23.23 2.42 4.83
N GLU A 339 -24.32 3.17 4.97
CA GLU A 339 -25.65 2.77 4.52
C GLU A 339 -25.71 2.51 3.01
N SER A 340 -25.03 3.29 2.20
CA SER A 340 -24.98 3.14 0.75
C SER A 340 -23.94 2.12 0.26
N GLY A 341 -23.13 1.53 1.15
CA GLY A 341 -22.10 0.54 0.86
C GLY A 341 -22.64 -0.89 0.79
N LEU A 342 -21.73 -1.84 1.06
CA LEU A 342 -22.02 -3.29 0.93
C LEU A 342 -22.75 -3.89 2.13
N ALA A 343 -22.65 -3.29 3.31
CA ALA A 343 -23.29 -3.82 4.52
C ALA A 343 -24.81 -3.93 4.36
N ARG A 344 -25.35 -5.10 4.69
CA ARG A 344 -26.79 -5.41 4.55
C ARG A 344 -27.33 -5.03 3.17
N PHE A 345 -26.63 -5.49 2.14
CA PHE A 345 -26.75 -4.96 0.79
C PHE A 345 -28.19 -5.02 0.22
N ASP A 346 -28.84 -6.14 0.31
CA ASP A 346 -30.20 -6.35 -0.18
C ASP A 346 -31.22 -6.60 0.94
N GLY A 347 -30.95 -6.07 2.13
CA GLY A 347 -31.67 -6.35 3.36
C GLY A 347 -31.19 -7.59 4.09
N SER A 348 -30.26 -8.34 3.50
CA SER A 348 -29.60 -9.51 4.09
C SER A 348 -28.07 -9.29 4.21
N ASN A 349 -27.40 -10.25 4.83
CA ASN A 349 -25.95 -10.26 4.98
C ASN A 349 -25.30 -10.94 3.76
N LEU A 350 -25.39 -10.33 2.57
CA LEU A 350 -24.86 -10.90 1.33
C LEU A 350 -23.32 -10.98 1.30
N PHE A 351 -22.64 -9.97 1.89
CA PHE A 351 -21.18 -9.85 1.88
C PHE A 351 -20.56 -10.15 3.23
N GLU A 352 -21.32 -10.08 4.31
CA GLU A 352 -20.88 -10.25 5.69
C GLU A 352 -21.62 -11.41 6.39
N ASN A 353 -21.09 -11.82 7.55
CA ASN A 353 -21.72 -12.88 8.37
C ASN A 353 -22.92 -12.35 9.16
N GLU A 354 -23.87 -13.23 9.52
CA GLU A 354 -25.02 -12.87 10.36
C GLU A 354 -24.64 -12.53 11.80
N ASP A 355 -23.57 -13.15 12.33
CA ASP A 355 -23.04 -12.84 13.66
C ASP A 355 -22.27 -11.52 13.64
N ALA A 356 -22.73 -10.52 14.39
CA ALA A 356 -22.10 -9.21 14.48
C ALA A 356 -20.63 -9.25 14.94
N ARG A 357 -20.22 -10.27 15.69
CA ARG A 357 -18.82 -10.47 16.12
C ARG A 357 -17.91 -10.88 14.96
N LEU A 358 -18.48 -11.49 13.91
CA LEU A 358 -17.80 -11.90 12.69
C LEU A 358 -17.95 -10.88 11.55
N SER A 359 -19.02 -10.06 11.57
CA SER A 359 -19.35 -9.13 10.50
C SER A 359 -18.94 -7.68 10.77
N LYS A 360 -18.61 -7.31 12.01
CA LYS A 360 -18.25 -5.94 12.38
C LYS A 360 -16.88 -5.84 13.03
N HIS A 361 -16.23 -4.72 12.74
CA HIS A 361 -14.99 -4.34 13.39
C HIS A 361 -15.12 -2.96 14.02
N ASN A 362 -15.33 -2.91 15.35
CA ASN A 362 -15.64 -1.66 16.04
C ASN A 362 -14.48 -0.64 16.01
N PHE A 363 -13.23 -1.10 16.05
CA PHE A 363 -12.06 -0.23 15.97
C PHE A 363 -11.96 0.46 14.61
N TYR A 364 -12.13 -0.28 13.51
CA TYR A 364 -12.10 0.28 12.14
C TYR A 364 -13.45 0.83 11.68
N LYS A 365 -14.53 0.66 12.45
CA LYS A 365 -15.92 1.02 12.07
C LYS A 365 -16.32 0.45 10.70
N ALA A 366 -15.92 -0.77 10.45
CA ALA A 366 -16.01 -1.41 9.15
C ALA A 366 -16.83 -2.70 9.19
N MET A 367 -17.37 -3.07 8.04
CA MET A 367 -17.96 -4.37 7.76
C MET A 367 -16.85 -5.36 7.36
N LEU A 368 -16.80 -6.53 8.00
CA LEU A 368 -15.90 -7.63 7.65
C LEU A 368 -16.54 -8.52 6.58
N TYR A 369 -15.77 -8.89 5.55
CA TYR A 369 -16.22 -9.84 4.54
C TYR A 369 -16.34 -11.26 5.10
N ASP A 370 -17.40 -11.96 4.68
CA ASP A 370 -17.57 -13.40 4.96
C ASP A 370 -16.86 -14.24 3.90
N PHE A 371 -15.72 -14.78 4.24
CA PHE A 371 -14.91 -15.64 3.35
C PHE A 371 -15.51 -17.05 3.18
N THR A 372 -16.59 -17.38 3.88
CA THR A 372 -17.36 -18.65 3.68
C THR A 372 -18.42 -18.50 2.61
N HIS A 373 -18.92 -17.27 2.39
CA HIS A 373 -20.00 -17.02 1.44
C HIS A 373 -19.50 -17.07 -0.02
N PRO A 374 -20.02 -17.95 -0.87
CA PRO A 374 -19.47 -18.16 -2.22
C PRO A 374 -19.49 -16.93 -3.12
N PHE A 375 -20.55 -16.12 -3.06
CA PHE A 375 -20.65 -14.90 -3.84
C PHE A 375 -19.57 -13.88 -3.44
N THR A 376 -19.37 -13.70 -2.13
CA THR A 376 -18.33 -12.81 -1.57
C THR A 376 -16.93 -13.25 -2.01
N LYS A 377 -16.65 -14.56 -2.00
CA LYS A 377 -15.39 -15.10 -2.52
C LYS A 377 -15.19 -14.77 -4.01
N SER A 378 -16.20 -15.03 -4.85
CA SER A 378 -16.13 -14.67 -6.28
C SER A 378 -15.97 -13.17 -6.50
N TYR A 379 -16.64 -12.34 -5.70
CA TYR A 379 -16.54 -10.89 -5.74
C TYR A 379 -15.10 -10.40 -5.49
N LEU A 380 -14.49 -10.86 -4.41
CA LEU A 380 -13.12 -10.48 -4.02
C LEU A 380 -12.05 -11.08 -4.96
N LEU A 381 -12.17 -12.37 -5.34
CA LEU A 381 -11.25 -12.98 -6.32
C LEU A 381 -11.32 -12.26 -7.68
N SER A 382 -12.52 -11.85 -8.07
CA SER A 382 -12.71 -11.10 -9.31
C SER A 382 -12.12 -9.71 -9.26
N SER A 383 -12.08 -9.02 -8.09
CA SER A 383 -11.41 -7.73 -7.96
C SER A 383 -9.90 -7.85 -8.14
N VAL A 384 -9.28 -8.87 -7.54
CA VAL A 384 -7.85 -9.17 -7.75
C VAL A 384 -7.56 -9.42 -9.24
N ASN A 385 -8.37 -10.27 -9.88
CA ASN A 385 -8.23 -10.54 -11.32
C ASN A 385 -8.42 -9.28 -12.16
N PHE A 386 -9.38 -8.44 -11.85
CA PHE A 386 -9.66 -7.20 -12.56
C PHE A 386 -8.42 -6.28 -12.59
N PHE A 387 -7.85 -5.98 -11.45
CA PHE A 387 -6.70 -5.07 -11.38
C PHE A 387 -5.45 -5.69 -12.02
N LEU A 388 -5.16 -6.95 -11.78
CA LEU A 388 -3.98 -7.60 -12.35
C LEU A 388 -4.09 -7.83 -13.86
N LYS A 389 -5.31 -8.09 -14.38
CA LYS A 389 -5.54 -8.34 -15.81
C LYS A 389 -5.67 -7.04 -16.61
N GLU A 390 -6.53 -6.12 -16.15
CA GLU A 390 -6.95 -4.96 -16.94
C GLU A 390 -5.93 -3.80 -16.88
N PHE A 391 -5.15 -3.71 -15.77
CA PHE A 391 -4.13 -2.70 -15.58
C PHE A 391 -2.70 -3.24 -15.70
N ASP A 392 -2.53 -4.57 -15.74
CA ASP A 392 -1.21 -5.20 -15.90
C ASP A 392 -0.24 -4.86 -14.76
N PHE A 393 -0.71 -4.88 -13.51
CA PHE A 393 0.13 -4.76 -12.34
C PHE A 393 1.08 -5.94 -12.19
N ASN A 394 2.28 -5.69 -11.66
CA ASN A 394 3.29 -6.72 -11.37
C ASN A 394 2.95 -7.56 -10.13
N GLY A 395 1.91 -7.21 -9.42
CA GLY A 395 1.42 -7.92 -8.24
C GLY A 395 0.54 -7.04 -7.39
N TYR A 396 0.21 -7.53 -6.21
CA TYR A 396 -0.62 -6.80 -5.25
C TYR A 396 -0.03 -6.83 -3.85
N VAL A 397 -0.43 -5.85 -3.04
CA VAL A 397 -0.20 -5.81 -1.60
C VAL A 397 -1.52 -6.02 -0.89
N LEU A 398 -1.56 -6.94 0.07
CA LEU A 398 -2.69 -7.12 0.98
C LEU A 398 -2.47 -6.29 2.24
N PRO A 399 -3.14 -5.14 2.40
CA PRO A 399 -3.07 -4.36 3.62
C PRO A 399 -3.85 -5.02 4.75
N ASN A 400 -3.49 -4.73 6.00
CA ASN A 400 -4.22 -5.16 7.20
C ASN A 400 -4.55 -6.66 7.25
N ALA A 401 -3.65 -7.53 6.74
CA ALA A 401 -3.88 -8.96 6.67
C ALA A 401 -4.19 -9.59 8.06
N GLY A 402 -3.75 -8.97 9.16
CA GLY A 402 -4.07 -9.39 10.52
C GLY A 402 -5.57 -9.50 10.81
N VAL A 403 -6.39 -8.62 10.22
CA VAL A 403 -7.86 -8.66 10.32
C VAL A 403 -8.45 -9.93 9.72
N MET A 404 -7.82 -10.44 8.66
CA MET A 404 -8.24 -11.70 8.02
C MET A 404 -7.73 -12.93 8.75
N LEU A 405 -6.61 -12.80 9.46
CA LEU A 405 -5.94 -13.92 10.13
C LEU A 405 -6.54 -14.23 11.50
N TYR A 406 -7.01 -13.21 12.22
CA TYR A 406 -7.41 -13.37 13.62
C TYR A 406 -8.73 -12.70 13.92
N HIS A 407 -9.64 -13.44 14.59
CA HIS A 407 -10.94 -12.93 15.00
C HIS A 407 -10.87 -11.83 16.06
N ASP A 408 -9.82 -11.83 16.89
CA ASP A 408 -9.59 -10.88 17.97
C ASP A 408 -8.67 -9.70 17.61
N TYR A 409 -8.22 -9.62 16.35
CA TYR A 409 -7.31 -8.57 15.91
C TYR A 409 -7.89 -7.17 16.17
N ASN A 410 -7.27 -6.37 17.04
CA ASN A 410 -7.73 -5.06 17.49
C ASN A 410 -9.20 -5.02 17.99
N LYS A 411 -9.69 -6.14 18.58
CA LYS A 411 -11.02 -6.23 19.16
C LYS A 411 -10.94 -6.43 20.67
N ASN A 412 -11.94 -5.92 21.38
CA ASN A 412 -12.06 -6.15 22.82
C ASN A 412 -12.66 -7.53 23.12
N PRO A 413 -12.45 -8.06 24.35
CA PRO A 413 -13.12 -9.27 24.80
C PRO A 413 -14.64 -9.16 24.66
N GLY A 414 -15.26 -10.18 24.04
CA GLY A 414 -16.70 -10.21 23.73
C GLY A 414 -17.09 -9.69 22.34
N GLU A 415 -16.16 -9.04 21.61
CA GLU A 415 -16.38 -8.56 20.25
C GLU A 415 -15.92 -9.57 19.16
N PHE A 416 -15.45 -10.75 19.54
CA PHE A 416 -14.98 -11.79 18.63
C PHE A 416 -15.46 -13.17 19.08
N VAL A 417 -15.35 -14.13 18.16
CA VAL A 417 -15.57 -15.55 18.43
C VAL A 417 -14.25 -16.29 18.44
N THR A 418 -14.22 -17.45 19.09
CA THR A 418 -13.09 -18.37 19.02
C THR A 418 -13.49 -19.61 18.22
N GLU A 419 -12.54 -20.18 17.48
CA GLU A 419 -12.66 -21.48 16.87
C GLU A 419 -12.41 -22.61 17.89
N GLU A 420 -12.27 -23.84 17.43
CA GLU A 420 -12.00 -24.99 18.28
C GLU A 420 -10.80 -24.74 19.21
N TRP A 421 -10.89 -25.25 20.44
CA TRP A 421 -9.85 -25.13 21.49
C TRP A 421 -9.53 -23.69 21.91
N GLY A 422 -10.44 -22.75 21.66
CA GLY A 422 -10.26 -21.33 22.03
C GLY A 422 -9.30 -20.57 21.12
N SER A 423 -8.99 -21.11 19.96
CA SER A 423 -8.16 -20.41 18.95
C SER A 423 -8.88 -19.16 18.44
N THR A 424 -8.14 -18.06 18.32
CA THR A 424 -8.63 -16.84 17.66
C THR A 424 -8.24 -16.77 16.18
N LEU A 425 -7.50 -17.77 15.67
CA LEU A 425 -7.15 -17.87 14.27
C LEU A 425 -8.43 -18.04 13.41
N ASN A 426 -8.57 -17.21 12.39
CA ASN A 426 -9.66 -17.28 11.41
C ASN A 426 -9.27 -18.25 10.28
N SER A 427 -9.65 -19.50 10.41
CA SER A 427 -9.32 -20.55 9.43
C SER A 427 -9.87 -20.24 8.02
N ASN A 428 -11.03 -19.60 7.93
CA ASN A 428 -11.63 -19.20 6.66
C ASN A 428 -10.87 -18.07 5.98
N GLY A 429 -10.43 -17.07 6.75
CA GLY A 429 -9.58 -15.99 6.27
C GLY A 429 -8.23 -16.50 5.77
N VAL A 430 -7.58 -17.39 6.54
CA VAL A 430 -6.34 -18.08 6.13
C VAL A 430 -6.53 -18.86 4.84
N ALA A 431 -7.62 -19.64 4.73
CA ALA A 431 -7.91 -20.42 3.52
C ALA A 431 -8.13 -19.51 2.31
N PHE A 432 -8.83 -18.39 2.47
CA PHE A 432 -9.09 -17.43 1.40
C PHE A 432 -7.80 -16.72 0.95
N ILE A 433 -6.93 -16.29 1.85
CA ILE A 433 -5.60 -15.72 1.50
C ILE A 433 -4.82 -16.71 0.64
N LYS A 434 -4.75 -17.99 1.06
CA LYS A 434 -4.07 -19.04 0.29
C LYS A 434 -4.71 -19.27 -1.08
N GLU A 435 -6.02 -19.15 -1.18
CA GLU A 435 -6.76 -19.28 -2.45
C GLU A 435 -6.41 -18.13 -3.41
N VAL A 436 -6.38 -16.89 -2.92
CA VAL A 436 -5.98 -15.70 -3.70
C VAL A 436 -4.55 -15.84 -4.20
N ASN A 437 -3.59 -16.14 -3.32
CA ASN A 437 -2.18 -16.25 -3.70
C ASN A 437 -1.94 -17.36 -4.72
N ARG A 438 -2.57 -18.54 -4.55
CA ARG A 438 -2.50 -19.63 -5.54
C ARG A 438 -3.11 -19.22 -6.89
N PHE A 439 -4.23 -18.50 -6.87
CA PHE A 439 -4.84 -17.97 -8.08
C PHE A 439 -3.88 -17.02 -8.82
N VAL A 440 -3.28 -16.06 -8.10
CA VAL A 440 -2.35 -15.08 -8.68
C VAL A 440 -1.14 -15.80 -9.29
N HIS A 441 -0.48 -16.68 -8.56
CA HIS A 441 0.70 -17.40 -9.05
C HIS A 441 0.40 -18.32 -10.24
N LYS A 442 -0.81 -18.87 -10.31
CA LYS A 442 -1.24 -19.74 -11.42
C LYS A 442 -1.54 -18.95 -12.70
N GLU A 443 -2.32 -17.87 -12.58
CA GLU A 443 -2.83 -17.14 -13.75
C GLU A 443 -1.89 -16.03 -14.21
N PHE A 444 -1.11 -15.44 -13.32
CA PHE A 444 -0.22 -14.31 -13.57
C PHE A 444 1.24 -14.70 -13.30
N LYS A 445 1.86 -15.33 -14.29
CA LYS A 445 3.27 -15.72 -14.17
C LYS A 445 4.15 -14.52 -13.83
N ASN A 446 4.95 -14.65 -12.77
CA ASN A 446 5.84 -13.61 -12.21
C ASN A 446 5.11 -12.41 -11.53
N ALA A 447 3.81 -12.48 -11.28
CA ALA A 447 3.18 -11.55 -10.38
C ALA A 447 3.51 -11.92 -8.92
N LEU A 448 3.72 -10.89 -8.09
CA LEU A 448 4.11 -11.05 -6.70
C LEU A 448 2.95 -10.73 -5.76
N CYS A 449 2.85 -11.54 -4.72
CA CYS A 449 1.92 -11.35 -3.61
C CYS A 449 2.69 -10.80 -2.41
N ILE A 450 2.33 -9.62 -1.91
CA ILE A 450 3.00 -8.95 -0.80
C ILE A 450 2.02 -8.82 0.37
N ALA A 451 2.42 -9.23 1.56
CA ALA A 451 1.61 -9.08 2.77
C ALA A 451 2.03 -7.86 3.60
N SER A 452 1.04 -7.14 4.14
CA SER A 452 1.25 -6.18 5.23
C SER A 452 0.55 -6.73 6.48
N ILE A 453 1.33 -7.27 7.40
CA ILE A 453 0.83 -7.97 8.60
C ILE A 453 1.47 -7.36 9.84
N TYR A 454 0.64 -6.88 10.76
CA TYR A 454 1.04 -6.42 12.10
C TYR A 454 0.86 -7.51 13.19
N ALA A 455 0.53 -8.74 12.77
CA ALA A 455 0.35 -9.87 13.66
C ALA A 455 1.36 -10.97 13.36
N TYR A 456 1.71 -11.76 14.38
CA TYR A 456 2.58 -12.93 14.16
C TYR A 456 1.81 -14.02 13.42
N TYR A 457 2.37 -14.54 12.35
CA TYR A 457 1.96 -15.79 11.71
C TYR A 457 3.21 -16.61 11.39
N LYS A 458 3.15 -17.90 11.68
CA LYS A 458 4.34 -18.78 11.67
C LYS A 458 5.09 -18.83 10.33
N ASP A 459 4.33 -18.85 9.22
CA ASP A 459 4.91 -18.97 7.89
C ASP A 459 4.13 -18.12 6.87
N VAL A 460 4.56 -16.90 6.67
CA VAL A 460 3.93 -15.95 5.74
C VAL A 460 4.40 -16.18 4.31
N THR A 461 5.72 -16.34 4.12
CA THR A 461 6.37 -16.32 2.80
C THR A 461 6.88 -17.68 2.33
N GLY A 462 6.60 -18.74 3.06
CA GLY A 462 7.01 -20.10 2.74
C GLY A 462 6.22 -20.73 1.59
N LYS A 463 6.43 -22.01 1.36
CA LYS A 463 5.71 -22.80 0.36
C LYS A 463 4.55 -23.58 0.99
N ALA A 464 3.43 -23.73 0.23
CA ALA A 464 2.33 -24.61 0.66
C ALA A 464 2.82 -26.00 1.11
N PRO A 465 2.11 -26.69 2.07
CA PRO A 465 0.75 -26.36 2.55
C PRO A 465 0.69 -25.41 3.75
N ASP A 466 1.76 -25.23 4.51
CA ASP A 466 1.71 -24.56 5.82
C ASP A 466 1.75 -23.03 5.71
N SER A 467 2.34 -22.50 4.65
CA SER A 467 2.50 -21.06 4.41
C SER A 467 1.23 -20.39 3.89
N LEU A 468 1.14 -19.07 4.11
CA LEU A 468 0.18 -18.18 3.42
C LEU A 468 0.54 -17.98 1.94
N CYS A 469 1.72 -18.40 1.50
CA CYS A 469 2.21 -18.31 0.11
C CYS A 469 2.37 -16.90 -0.43
N PHE A 470 2.68 -15.91 0.39
CA PHE A 470 3.15 -14.62 -0.08
C PHE A 470 4.61 -14.71 -0.54
N ASP A 471 5.00 -13.86 -1.47
CA ASP A 471 6.39 -13.75 -1.92
C ASP A 471 7.21 -12.86 -1.00
N TYR A 472 6.59 -11.80 -0.48
CA TYR A 472 7.20 -10.84 0.45
C TYR A 472 6.24 -10.47 1.58
N CYS A 473 6.83 -10.04 2.71
CA CYS A 473 6.09 -9.54 3.87
C CYS A 473 6.67 -8.19 4.33
N MET A 474 5.81 -7.22 4.60
CA MET A 474 6.22 -5.94 5.19
C MET A 474 6.51 -6.10 6.68
N ASN A 475 7.72 -5.77 7.11
CA ASN A 475 8.12 -5.75 8.51
C ASN A 475 7.96 -4.33 9.08
N THR A 476 6.77 -4.00 9.49
CA THR A 476 6.43 -2.69 10.06
C THR A 476 6.97 -2.52 11.48
N GLY A 477 7.02 -3.59 12.26
CA GLY A 477 7.48 -3.55 13.65
C GLY A 477 8.93 -3.09 13.80
N ALA A 478 9.83 -3.52 12.91
CA ALA A 478 11.22 -3.06 12.91
C ALA A 478 11.35 -1.55 12.68
N CYS A 479 10.48 -0.99 11.83
CA CYS A 479 10.50 0.44 11.54
C CYS A 479 9.92 1.27 12.66
N GLU A 480 8.87 0.78 13.33
CA GLU A 480 8.33 1.43 14.54
C GLU A 480 9.36 1.45 15.67
N GLU A 481 10.08 0.36 15.89
CA GLU A 481 11.15 0.31 16.90
C GLU A 481 12.27 1.32 16.60
N ILE A 482 12.66 1.49 15.33
CA ILE A 482 13.64 2.52 14.93
C ILE A 482 13.12 3.92 15.27
N LEU A 483 11.84 4.20 14.94
CA LEU A 483 11.24 5.50 15.23
C LEU A 483 11.09 5.73 16.74
N ASP A 484 10.66 4.75 17.49
CA ASP A 484 10.46 4.85 18.95
C ASP A 484 11.79 5.07 19.68
N PHE A 485 12.86 4.36 19.27
CA PHE A 485 14.20 4.60 19.80
C PHE A 485 14.70 6.02 19.50
N LEU A 486 14.51 6.51 18.27
CA LEU A 486 15.01 7.82 17.87
C LEU A 486 14.15 8.99 18.37
N ARG A 487 12.90 8.74 18.76
CA ARG A 487 12.04 9.72 19.45
C ARG A 487 12.42 9.94 20.91
N LEU A 488 13.17 9.04 21.52
CA LEU A 488 13.72 9.27 22.85
C LEU A 488 14.71 10.44 22.86
N ASP A 489 14.69 11.26 23.90
CA ASP A 489 15.81 12.19 24.11
C ASP A 489 17.11 11.38 24.18
N PRO A 490 18.18 11.80 23.52
CA PRO A 490 19.46 11.07 23.49
C PRO A 490 20.01 10.65 24.85
N VAL A 491 19.68 11.36 25.92
CA VAL A 491 20.08 10.99 27.30
C VAL A 491 19.51 9.64 27.73
N PHE A 492 18.28 9.30 27.26
CA PHE A 492 17.61 8.02 27.61
C PHE A 492 17.93 6.87 26.66
N ARG A 493 18.63 7.11 25.55
CA ARG A 493 18.96 6.08 24.55
C ARG A 493 19.98 5.08 25.05
N ARG A 494 20.86 5.49 26.00
CA ARG A 494 21.88 4.62 26.57
C ARG A 494 21.26 3.31 27.08
N ASP A 495 20.21 3.38 27.86
CA ASP A 495 19.58 2.22 28.51
C ASP A 495 18.78 1.35 27.54
N ARG A 496 18.45 1.88 26.36
CA ARG A 496 17.66 1.20 25.31
C ARG A 496 18.52 0.72 24.13
N LEU A 497 19.77 1.21 24.00
CA LEU A 497 20.59 0.93 22.83
C LEU A 497 20.86 -0.56 22.62
N ASP A 498 21.11 -1.31 23.66
CA ASP A 498 21.41 -2.75 23.54
C ASP A 498 20.19 -3.54 23.08
N SER A 499 19.01 -3.31 23.68
CA SER A 499 17.77 -3.94 23.26
C SER A 499 17.36 -3.53 21.85
N PHE A 500 17.52 -2.27 21.46
CA PHE A 500 17.28 -1.76 20.12
C PHE A 500 18.15 -2.48 19.08
N LEU A 501 19.47 -2.59 19.34
CA LEU A 501 20.39 -3.29 18.43
C LEU A 501 20.10 -4.81 18.34
N LEU A 502 19.67 -5.43 19.45
CA LEU A 502 19.23 -6.83 19.44
C LEU A 502 17.96 -7.03 18.63
N PHE A 503 16.98 -6.15 18.76
CA PHE A 503 15.72 -6.23 18.03
C PHE A 503 15.94 -6.07 16.51
N THR A 504 16.90 -5.26 16.11
CA THR A 504 17.28 -5.07 14.71
C THR A 504 18.25 -6.15 14.21
N HIS A 505 18.53 -7.19 15.03
CA HIS A 505 19.35 -8.33 14.65
C HIS A 505 18.52 -9.39 13.89
N PHE A 506 18.99 -9.74 12.76
CA PHE A 506 18.44 -10.45 11.62
C PHE A 506 18.13 -11.94 11.83
N SER A 507 16.96 -12.39 11.36
CA SER A 507 16.56 -13.79 11.27
C SER A 507 16.82 -14.38 9.87
N ASN A 508 16.83 -15.70 9.75
CA ASN A 508 17.22 -16.42 8.53
C ASN A 508 16.28 -16.25 7.29
N ASN A 509 15.23 -15.43 7.37
CA ASN A 509 14.27 -15.21 6.27
C ASN A 509 14.15 -13.72 5.83
N GLU A 510 15.14 -12.94 6.11
CA GLU A 510 15.12 -11.48 5.97
C GLU A 510 15.11 -11.01 4.51
N GLU A 511 15.58 -11.84 3.58
CA GLU A 511 15.54 -11.53 2.14
C GLU A 511 14.14 -11.22 1.62
N LYS A 512 13.12 -11.80 2.24
CA LYS A 512 11.71 -11.62 1.86
C LYS A 512 10.98 -10.54 2.62
N TYR A 513 11.68 -9.79 3.49
CA TYR A 513 11.10 -8.64 4.15
C TYR A 513 11.22 -7.38 3.31
N ILE A 514 10.15 -6.58 3.36
CA ILE A 514 10.12 -5.19 2.90
C ILE A 514 9.99 -4.32 4.14
N TYR A 515 10.89 -3.35 4.29
CA TYR A 515 10.88 -2.43 5.41
C TYR A 515 10.21 -1.11 5.01
N PRO A 516 8.94 -0.88 5.40
CA PRO A 516 8.30 0.42 5.23
C PRO A 516 8.93 1.41 6.21
N TYR A 517 9.15 2.63 5.80
CA TYR A 517 9.59 3.67 6.74
C TYR A 517 8.47 4.04 7.71
N SER A 518 7.32 4.27 7.15
CA SER A 518 6.05 4.44 7.85
C SER A 518 4.94 4.31 6.84
N ARG A 519 3.82 3.75 7.25
CA ARG A 519 2.65 3.69 6.39
C ARG A 519 1.67 4.79 6.76
N LYS A 520 0.91 5.28 5.79
CA LYS A 520 -0.10 6.32 5.98
C LYS A 520 -1.14 5.96 7.06
N GLU A 521 -1.39 4.66 7.26
CA GLU A 521 -2.25 4.14 8.34
C GLU A 521 -1.81 4.62 9.73
N ASN A 522 -0.49 4.75 9.95
CA ASN A 522 0.09 5.08 11.24
C ASN A 522 0.53 6.54 11.34
N ILE A 523 0.50 7.28 10.23
CA ILE A 523 0.99 8.66 10.18
C ILE A 523 -0.03 9.51 9.42
N LYS A 524 -0.86 10.19 10.16
CA LYS A 524 -1.82 11.17 9.61
C LYS A 524 -1.14 12.42 9.04
N ASP A 525 0.12 12.65 9.43
CA ASP A 525 0.86 13.85 9.04
C ASP A 525 2.37 13.60 9.12
N PHE A 526 3.11 13.75 8.02
CA PHE A 526 4.56 13.55 7.96
C PHE A 526 5.36 14.61 8.69
N ALA A 527 4.87 15.83 8.76
CA ALA A 527 5.39 16.82 9.67
C ALA A 527 5.48 16.26 11.10
N SER A 528 4.58 15.33 11.43
CA SER A 528 4.56 14.68 12.74
C SER A 528 5.75 13.76 13.02
N VAL A 529 6.39 13.13 12.03
CA VAL A 529 7.60 12.31 12.28
C VAL A 529 8.78 13.20 12.61
N TYR A 530 9.02 14.24 11.82
CA TYR A 530 10.03 15.23 12.09
C TYR A 530 9.75 15.97 13.41
N ASP A 531 8.52 16.41 13.65
CA ASP A 531 8.13 17.16 14.83
C ASP A 531 8.21 16.35 16.14
N ARG A 532 7.99 15.03 16.07
CA ARG A 532 8.14 14.13 17.22
C ARG A 532 9.59 13.80 17.55
N MET A 533 10.56 14.10 16.66
CA MET A 533 11.97 13.93 16.99
C MET A 533 12.40 14.91 18.06
N PRO A 534 13.29 14.50 18.99
CA PRO A 534 13.75 15.34 20.10
C PRO A 534 14.72 16.44 19.67
N GLY A 535 14.72 17.54 20.40
CA GLY A 535 15.68 18.63 20.27
C GLY A 535 15.22 19.81 19.41
N ASP A 536 16.17 20.64 19.03
CA ASP A 536 15.95 21.77 18.13
C ASP A 536 15.76 21.32 16.67
N LYS A 537 15.53 22.27 15.74
CA LYS A 537 15.28 21.99 14.33
C LYS A 537 16.39 21.13 13.67
N ASN A 538 17.66 21.39 13.98
CA ASN A 538 18.78 20.65 13.40
C ASN A 538 18.94 19.26 14.04
N GLN A 539 18.68 19.14 15.35
CA GLN A 539 18.69 17.87 16.06
C GLN A 539 17.53 16.96 15.61
N LYS A 540 16.34 17.51 15.40
CA LYS A 540 15.21 16.80 14.79
C LYS A 540 15.59 16.27 13.41
N LEU A 541 16.18 17.11 12.57
CA LEU A 541 16.65 16.70 11.25
C LEU A 541 17.74 15.62 11.32
N ALA A 542 18.67 15.71 12.27
CA ALA A 542 19.71 14.71 12.49
C ALA A 542 19.11 13.35 12.85
N ASN A 543 18.12 13.32 13.76
CA ASN A 543 17.41 12.10 14.14
C ASN A 543 16.61 11.49 12.98
N LEU A 544 15.93 12.30 12.18
CA LEU A 544 15.23 11.83 10.98
C LEU A 544 16.20 11.20 9.97
N LYS A 545 17.36 11.83 9.73
CA LYS A 545 18.41 11.28 8.86
C LYS A 545 18.92 9.94 9.37
N MET A 546 19.10 9.79 10.71
CA MET A 546 19.51 8.52 11.32
C MET A 546 18.45 7.43 11.10
N ALA A 547 17.15 7.74 11.24
CA ALA A 547 16.08 6.78 11.00
C ALA A 547 16.11 6.26 9.55
N VAL A 548 16.23 7.15 8.58
CA VAL A 548 16.30 6.80 7.16
C VAL A 548 17.49 5.89 6.86
N ILE A 549 18.70 6.26 7.32
CA ILE A 549 19.89 5.46 7.05
C ILE A 549 19.80 4.10 7.76
N PHE A 550 19.46 4.09 9.06
CA PHE A 550 19.44 2.85 9.84
C PHE A 550 18.48 1.81 9.20
N LYS A 551 17.30 2.27 8.77
CA LYS A 551 16.35 1.42 8.05
C LYS A 551 16.95 0.79 6.78
N HIS A 552 17.70 1.56 5.99
CA HIS A 552 18.32 1.06 4.75
C HIS A 552 19.45 0.06 5.00
N LEU A 553 19.95 -0.04 6.22
CA LEU A 553 20.94 -1.06 6.61
C LEU A 553 20.30 -2.36 7.07
N LEU A 554 18.99 -2.40 7.27
CA LEU A 554 18.27 -3.66 7.50
C LEU A 554 18.34 -4.51 6.23
N TYR A 555 18.51 -5.82 6.43
CA TYR A 555 18.60 -6.76 5.34
C TYR A 555 17.22 -7.03 4.74
N GLY A 556 17.02 -6.67 3.50
CA GLY A 556 15.74 -6.80 2.79
C GLY A 556 15.43 -5.60 1.91
N SER A 557 14.26 -5.65 1.26
CA SER A 557 13.77 -4.58 0.38
C SER A 557 13.34 -3.35 1.16
N GLN A 558 13.35 -2.19 0.52
CA GLN A 558 13.03 -0.91 1.16
C GLN A 558 11.76 -0.31 0.58
N LEU A 559 10.87 0.20 1.42
CA LEU A 559 9.70 0.97 1.04
C LEU A 559 9.80 2.38 1.64
N MET A 560 9.72 3.40 0.81
CA MET A 560 9.63 4.81 1.21
C MET A 560 8.29 5.38 0.74
N ASN A 561 7.71 6.25 1.53
CA ASN A 561 6.54 7.01 1.10
C ASN A 561 6.99 8.33 0.47
N ILE A 562 6.32 8.76 -0.60
CA ILE A 562 6.67 9.98 -1.32
C ILE A 562 6.61 11.24 -0.43
N ASP A 563 5.68 11.28 0.51
CA ASP A 563 5.53 12.41 1.44
C ASP A 563 6.69 12.50 2.44
N ILE A 564 7.35 11.35 2.76
CA ILE A 564 8.59 11.34 3.57
C ILE A 564 9.76 11.90 2.79
N ASP A 565 9.88 11.54 1.52
CA ASP A 565 10.93 12.07 0.67
C ASP A 565 10.81 13.59 0.54
N GLU A 566 9.60 14.11 0.47
CA GLU A 566 9.32 15.54 0.33
C GLU A 566 9.23 16.29 1.67
N ILE A 567 9.05 15.59 2.81
CA ILE A 567 8.79 16.15 4.15
C ILE A 567 7.86 17.39 4.10
N VAL A 568 6.67 17.15 3.56
CA VAL A 568 5.66 18.20 3.36
C VAL A 568 5.30 18.89 4.67
N GLY A 569 5.10 20.20 4.64
CA GLY A 569 4.74 20.99 5.84
C GLY A 569 5.91 21.46 6.70
N VAL A 570 7.14 21.00 6.45
CA VAL A 570 8.35 21.45 7.16
C VAL A 570 8.96 22.69 6.50
N ASP A 571 9.63 23.52 7.29
CA ASP A 571 10.35 24.72 6.85
C ASP A 571 11.22 24.45 5.61
N SER A 572 11.20 25.35 4.62
CA SER A 572 11.89 25.15 3.33
C SER A 572 13.39 24.95 3.47
N ASP A 573 14.06 25.65 4.40
CA ASP A 573 15.50 25.49 4.64
C ASP A 573 15.84 24.08 5.16
N ILE A 574 15.01 23.55 6.06
CA ILE A 574 15.16 22.18 6.58
C ILE A 574 14.88 21.17 5.47
N ARG A 575 13.85 21.39 4.66
CA ARG A 575 13.50 20.53 3.53
C ARG A 575 14.61 20.47 2.49
N ASP A 576 15.19 21.59 2.10
CA ASP A 576 16.30 21.65 1.13
C ASP A 576 17.56 20.91 1.64
N LYS A 577 17.86 21.02 2.93
CA LYS A 577 18.93 20.28 3.59
C LYS A 577 18.66 18.78 3.60
N TYR A 578 17.41 18.39 3.87
CA TYR A 578 16.99 16.99 3.84
C TYR A 578 17.03 16.40 2.43
N HIS A 579 16.53 17.10 1.42
CA HIS A 579 16.60 16.66 0.02
C HIS A 579 18.05 16.49 -0.47
N SER A 580 18.93 17.42 -0.08
CA SER A 580 20.37 17.31 -0.39
C SER A 580 20.99 16.07 0.27
N PHE A 581 20.63 15.81 1.53
CA PHE A 581 21.05 14.61 2.27
C PHE A 581 20.51 13.33 1.60
N LEU A 582 19.22 13.27 1.33
CA LEU A 582 18.57 12.07 0.77
C LEU A 582 19.16 11.71 -0.59
N TYR A 583 19.37 12.71 -1.46
CA TYR A 583 19.98 12.51 -2.77
C TYR A 583 21.39 11.93 -2.68
N ASP A 584 22.26 12.51 -1.87
CA ASP A 584 23.64 12.03 -1.73
C ASP A 584 23.71 10.67 -1.03
N PHE A 585 22.88 10.45 0.00
CA PHE A 585 22.78 9.16 0.69
C PHE A 585 22.32 8.05 -0.26
N ARG A 586 21.28 8.27 -1.05
CA ARG A 586 20.76 7.27 -2.01
C ARG A 586 21.83 6.87 -3.02
N ARG A 587 22.61 7.81 -3.53
CA ARG A 587 23.73 7.51 -4.44
C ARG A 587 24.80 6.64 -3.78
N ILE A 588 25.19 6.96 -2.56
CA ILE A 588 26.19 6.18 -1.81
C ILE A 588 25.65 4.80 -1.50
N TYR A 589 24.40 4.70 -1.07
CA TYR A 589 23.74 3.42 -0.81
C TYR A 589 23.70 2.56 -2.07
N THR A 590 23.21 3.08 -3.19
CA THR A 590 23.14 2.34 -4.46
C THR A 590 24.50 1.84 -4.92
N ASN A 591 25.55 2.65 -4.79
CA ASN A 591 26.91 2.26 -5.17
C ASN A 591 27.52 1.16 -4.29
N ASN A 592 27.07 1.04 -3.04
CA ASN A 592 27.62 0.11 -2.04
C ASN A 592 26.60 -0.97 -1.61
N LYS A 593 25.40 -1.01 -2.20
CA LYS A 593 24.36 -1.94 -1.77
C LYS A 593 24.75 -3.40 -1.89
N HIS A 594 25.59 -3.75 -2.86
CA HIS A 594 26.12 -5.09 -3.02
C HIS A 594 26.95 -5.53 -1.79
N LEU A 595 27.74 -4.63 -1.19
CA LEU A 595 28.47 -4.90 0.04
C LEU A 595 27.53 -5.04 1.25
N ILE A 596 26.51 -4.17 1.30
CA ILE A 596 25.56 -4.13 2.43
C ILE A 596 24.66 -5.38 2.43
N ARG A 597 24.41 -5.99 1.26
CA ARG A 597 23.45 -7.10 1.08
C ARG A 597 24.07 -8.47 0.82
N ASN A 598 25.27 -8.54 0.27
CA ASN A 598 25.94 -9.82 0.03
C ASN A 598 26.77 -10.23 1.26
N PHE A 599 26.11 -10.84 2.22
CA PHE A 599 26.84 -11.57 3.27
C PHE A 599 27.14 -12.98 2.77
N ASN A 600 28.36 -13.25 2.37
CA ASN A 600 28.84 -14.61 2.23
C ASN A 600 28.86 -15.27 3.62
N ASP A 601 27.74 -15.83 4.10
CA ASP A 601 27.57 -16.61 5.33
C ASP A 601 28.16 -16.06 6.65
N GLU A 602 28.96 -14.99 6.60
CA GLU A 602 29.60 -14.36 7.77
C GLU A 602 28.85 -13.08 8.15
N LYS A 603 28.48 -12.96 9.43
CA LYS A 603 27.87 -11.75 9.97
C LYS A 603 28.87 -10.60 9.88
N PRO A 604 28.45 -9.39 9.42
CA PRO A 604 29.33 -8.23 9.38
C PRO A 604 29.88 -7.93 10.77
N PHE A 605 31.14 -7.53 10.81
CA PHE A 605 31.76 -7.06 12.05
C PHE A 605 31.01 -5.84 12.59
N SER A 606 30.64 -5.89 13.85
CA SER A 606 29.93 -4.80 14.52
C SER A 606 30.58 -4.50 15.85
N TYR A 607 30.68 -3.22 16.17
CA TYR A 607 31.13 -2.74 17.47
C TYR A 607 30.05 -1.86 18.10
N LYS A 608 29.86 -1.97 19.41
CA LYS A 608 28.96 -1.11 20.17
C LYS A 608 29.65 -0.60 21.44
N CYS A 609 29.45 0.66 21.74
CA CYS A 609 29.80 1.28 23.00
C CYS A 609 28.53 1.91 23.61
N ILE A 610 27.98 1.25 24.60
CA ILE A 610 26.71 1.66 25.23
C ILE A 610 26.89 3.01 25.95
N ASP A 611 28.02 3.19 26.67
CA ASP A 611 28.25 4.40 27.43
C ASP A 611 28.32 5.65 26.55
N ASN A 612 28.95 5.55 25.38
CA ASN A 612 29.05 6.65 24.43
C ASN A 612 27.95 6.65 23.37
N GLN A 613 27.04 5.66 23.40
CA GLN A 613 25.96 5.47 22.45
C GLN A 613 26.47 5.42 20.99
N VAL A 614 27.58 4.73 20.77
CA VAL A 614 28.20 4.56 19.45
C VAL A 614 27.99 3.15 18.96
N PHE A 615 27.60 3.02 17.71
CA PHE A 615 27.47 1.75 17.01
C PHE A 615 28.18 1.80 15.68
N THR A 616 28.90 0.74 15.32
CA THR A 616 29.53 0.61 14.01
C THR A 616 29.19 -0.70 13.36
N ARG A 617 29.12 -0.70 12.04
CA ARG A 617 28.93 -1.89 11.23
C ARG A 617 29.85 -1.86 10.02
N GLU A 618 30.66 -2.88 9.87
CA GLU A 618 31.64 -3.03 8.80
C GLU A 618 31.16 -4.10 7.82
N TYR A 619 31.20 -3.80 6.53
CA TYR A 619 30.87 -4.67 5.44
C TYR A 619 32.11 -4.89 4.59
N PHE A 620 32.40 -6.13 4.22
CA PHE A 620 33.62 -6.46 3.47
C PHE A 620 33.36 -7.63 2.52
N ASP A 621 33.80 -7.52 1.24
CA ASP A 621 33.62 -8.56 0.23
C ASP A 621 34.93 -9.28 -0.17
N GLY A 622 36.01 -9.05 0.56
CA GLY A 622 37.34 -9.57 0.29
C GLY A 622 38.26 -8.60 -0.44
N GLU A 623 37.73 -7.58 -1.12
CA GLU A 623 38.53 -6.55 -1.83
C GLU A 623 38.20 -5.14 -1.34
N LYS A 624 36.91 -4.87 -1.13
CA LYS A 624 36.40 -3.56 -0.71
C LYS A 624 35.71 -3.65 0.63
N GLY A 625 35.90 -2.65 1.44
CA GLY A 625 35.26 -2.48 2.73
C GLY A 625 34.48 -1.18 2.82
N PHE A 626 33.40 -1.23 3.57
CA PHE A 626 32.58 -0.08 3.86
C PHE A 626 32.16 -0.13 5.33
N ILE A 627 32.49 0.88 6.11
CA ILE A 627 32.09 0.98 7.51
C ILE A 627 31.13 2.13 7.73
N ILE A 628 30.08 1.88 8.49
CA ILE A 628 29.13 2.89 8.92
C ILE A 628 29.25 3.05 10.43
N VAL A 629 29.31 4.30 10.88
CA VAL A 629 29.47 4.70 12.28
C VAL A 629 28.29 5.56 12.69
N PHE A 630 27.55 5.14 13.71
CA PHE A 630 26.46 5.89 14.33
C PHE A 630 26.91 6.48 15.65
N ASN A 631 26.62 7.75 15.87
CA ASN A 631 26.65 8.40 17.16
C ASN A 631 25.23 8.86 17.54
N PHE A 632 24.60 8.14 18.45
CA PHE A 632 23.25 8.44 18.92
C PHE A 632 23.22 9.47 20.06
N SER A 633 24.40 9.88 20.58
CA SER A 633 24.53 10.83 21.68
C SER A 633 24.58 12.28 21.20
N LYS A 634 24.41 13.21 22.14
CA LYS A 634 24.62 14.65 21.93
C LYS A 634 26.11 15.08 22.00
N ASP A 635 27.01 14.12 22.27
CA ASP A 635 28.44 14.43 22.44
C ASP A 635 29.18 14.34 21.12
N SER A 636 30.06 15.31 20.87
CA SER A 636 30.98 15.35 19.73
C SER A 636 32.43 15.07 20.19
N TYR A 637 33.12 14.22 19.44
CA TYR A 637 34.50 13.82 19.77
C TYR A 637 35.49 14.27 18.71
N GLN A 638 36.55 14.99 19.11
CA GLN A 638 37.65 15.35 18.19
C GLN A 638 38.57 14.15 17.90
N LYS A 639 38.61 13.17 18.77
CA LYS A 639 39.30 11.89 18.62
C LYS A 639 38.48 10.80 19.29
N TYR A 640 37.96 9.88 18.49
CA TYR A 640 37.24 8.70 18.95
C TYR A 640 37.83 7.48 18.29
N ASN A 641 38.17 6.46 19.08
CA ASN A 641 38.73 5.21 18.56
C ASN A 641 37.64 4.20 18.34
N ILE A 642 37.50 3.72 17.12
CA ILE A 642 36.61 2.61 16.76
C ILE A 642 37.42 1.39 16.35
N PRO A 643 37.12 0.20 16.88
CA PRO A 643 37.75 -1.01 16.42
C PRO A 643 37.26 -1.37 15.01
N VAL A 644 38.17 -1.87 14.18
CA VAL A 644 37.91 -2.34 12.83
C VAL A 644 38.57 -3.69 12.59
N SER A 645 38.01 -4.50 11.68
CA SER A 645 38.51 -5.85 11.41
C SER A 645 39.61 -5.91 10.36
N HIS A 646 39.76 -4.87 9.53
CA HIS A 646 40.69 -4.87 8.40
C HIS A 646 41.71 -3.75 8.49
N ALA A 647 42.99 -4.13 8.29
CA ALA A 647 44.08 -3.16 8.19
C ALA A 647 44.02 -2.41 6.86
N GLY A 648 44.19 -1.09 6.91
CA GLY A 648 44.17 -0.32 5.67
C GLY A 648 44.00 1.18 5.88
N VAL A 649 43.54 1.79 4.81
CA VAL A 649 43.26 3.24 4.73
C VAL A 649 41.79 3.45 4.55
N TYR A 650 41.20 4.25 5.44
CA TYR A 650 39.79 4.60 5.46
C TYR A 650 39.61 6.05 5.04
N LYS A 651 38.66 6.27 4.10
CA LYS A 651 38.28 7.59 3.59
C LYS A 651 36.85 7.88 3.90
N GLU A 652 36.55 8.99 4.59
CA GLU A 652 35.19 9.46 4.79
C GLU A 652 34.56 9.80 3.43
N VAL A 653 33.46 9.11 3.08
CA VAL A 653 32.70 9.31 1.83
C VAL A 653 31.34 9.91 2.09
N PHE A 654 30.87 9.81 3.33
CA PHE A 654 29.61 10.40 3.76
C PHE A 654 29.65 10.83 5.22
N ASN A 655 29.00 11.97 5.49
CA ASN A 655 28.86 12.51 6.84
C ASN A 655 27.53 13.27 6.94
N SER A 656 26.58 12.71 7.69
CA SER A 656 25.25 13.32 7.87
C SER A 656 25.30 14.66 8.64
N SER A 657 26.43 14.94 9.35
CA SER A 657 26.69 16.20 10.06
C SER A 657 27.38 17.26 9.21
N SER A 658 27.49 17.05 7.89
CA SER A 658 27.96 18.10 6.97
C SER A 658 27.05 19.32 7.04
N THR A 659 27.64 20.53 6.91
CA THR A 659 26.89 21.81 6.85
C THR A 659 25.87 21.82 5.72
N LYS A 660 26.17 21.15 4.61
CA LYS A 660 25.25 20.95 3.48
C LYS A 660 23.92 20.33 3.91
N TYR A 661 23.91 19.51 4.95
CA TYR A 661 22.74 18.81 5.47
C TYR A 661 22.27 19.37 6.82
N GLY A 662 22.70 20.56 7.19
CA GLY A 662 22.33 21.22 8.45
C GLY A 662 23.05 20.70 9.69
N GLY A 663 24.22 20.08 9.54
CA GLY A 663 25.01 19.59 10.66
C GLY A 663 26.15 20.56 11.09
N GLU A 664 26.96 20.10 12.05
CA GLU A 664 28.04 20.87 12.67
C GLU A 664 29.26 21.10 11.77
N GLY A 665 29.40 20.34 10.67
CA GLY A 665 30.51 20.43 9.74
C GLY A 665 31.81 19.79 10.24
N ILE A 666 31.78 18.99 11.29
CA ILE A 666 32.92 18.23 11.79
C ILE A 666 33.17 17.04 10.86
N CYS A 667 34.27 17.09 10.07
CA CYS A 667 34.57 16.09 9.04
C CYS A 667 35.96 15.51 9.17
N ASN A 668 36.17 14.29 8.66
CA ASN A 668 37.47 13.63 8.51
C ASN A 668 37.99 13.84 7.07
N THR A 669 38.61 14.99 6.83
CA THR A 669 39.02 15.41 5.48
C THR A 669 40.23 14.66 4.92
N LYS A 670 41.01 14.00 5.80
CA LYS A 670 42.22 13.22 5.43
C LYS A 670 41.90 11.73 5.48
N ASN A 671 42.57 10.97 4.63
CA ASN A 671 42.57 9.51 4.74
C ASN A 671 43.18 9.09 6.09
N ILE A 672 42.50 8.14 6.76
CA ILE A 672 42.85 7.65 8.10
C ILE A 672 43.43 6.27 7.96
N GLN A 673 44.59 6.03 8.59
CA GLN A 673 45.21 4.71 8.62
C GLN A 673 44.86 3.99 9.91
N THR A 674 44.69 2.67 9.83
CA THR A 674 44.52 1.82 11.01
C THR A 674 45.74 1.85 11.89
N GLN A 675 45.56 1.71 13.19
CA GLN A 675 46.61 1.64 14.22
C GLN A 675 46.46 0.34 14.99
N ASP A 676 47.61 -0.29 15.29
CA ASP A 676 47.63 -1.45 16.17
C ASP A 676 47.30 -1.04 17.62
N VAL A 677 46.60 -1.91 18.33
CA VAL A 677 46.36 -1.78 19.76
C VAL A 677 47.31 -2.71 20.49
N GLU A 678 48.11 -2.18 21.40
CA GLU A 678 49.07 -2.95 22.16
C GLU A 678 48.37 -4.07 22.97
N GLY A 679 48.80 -5.31 22.76
CA GLY A 679 48.22 -6.49 23.43
C GLY A 679 46.86 -6.97 22.89
N SER A 680 46.41 -6.53 21.71
CA SER A 680 45.17 -6.94 21.07
C SER A 680 45.38 -7.21 19.59
N ASP A 681 44.63 -8.20 19.07
CA ASP A 681 44.53 -8.46 17.62
C ASP A 681 43.58 -7.46 16.90
N VAL A 682 42.94 -6.57 17.64
CA VAL A 682 41.98 -5.59 17.11
C VAL A 682 42.71 -4.33 16.66
N LEU A 683 42.38 -3.84 15.49
CA LEU A 683 42.89 -2.58 14.93
C LEU A 683 41.96 -1.41 15.29
N ASN A 684 42.54 -0.23 15.52
CA ASN A 684 41.78 0.98 15.78
C ASN A 684 41.82 1.98 14.63
N LEU A 685 40.72 2.62 14.41
CA LEU A 685 40.57 3.78 13.54
C LEU A 685 40.23 5.00 14.40
N THR A 686 41.09 6.01 14.43
CA THR A 686 40.87 7.24 15.20
C THR A 686 40.17 8.28 14.31
N ILE A 687 38.92 8.60 14.61
CA ILE A 687 38.09 9.53 13.84
C ILE A 687 37.65 10.75 14.66
N LYS A 688 37.23 11.81 13.94
CA LYS A 688 36.38 12.84 14.50
C LYS A 688 34.94 12.34 14.38
N LEU A 689 34.17 12.40 15.45
CA LEU A 689 32.79 11.87 15.51
C LEU A 689 31.86 12.97 16.02
N PRO A 690 31.06 13.62 15.14
CA PRO A 690 30.10 14.65 15.56
C PRO A 690 28.92 14.06 16.31
N SER A 691 28.20 14.91 17.03
CA SER A 691 26.97 14.55 17.74
C SER A 691 25.87 14.15 16.76
N LEU A 692 24.93 13.26 17.19
CA LEU A 692 23.74 12.86 16.42
C LEU A 692 24.04 12.64 14.93
N SER A 693 25.04 11.82 14.63
CA SER A 693 25.59 11.72 13.28
C SER A 693 25.78 10.30 12.80
N ILE A 694 25.85 10.17 11.48
CA ILE A 694 26.24 8.96 10.80
C ILE A 694 27.36 9.29 9.83
N LEU A 695 28.45 8.55 9.93
CA LEU A 695 29.58 8.64 9.03
C LEU A 695 29.73 7.32 8.27
N ALA A 696 30.15 7.41 7.02
CA ALA A 696 30.53 6.24 6.25
C ALA A 696 31.95 6.40 5.69
N PHE A 697 32.72 5.33 5.79
CA PHE A 697 34.07 5.27 5.29
C PHE A 697 34.23 4.13 4.30
N GLU A 698 34.92 4.38 3.18
CA GLU A 698 35.40 3.35 2.26
C GLU A 698 36.80 2.91 2.70
N HIS A 699 37.01 1.58 2.68
CA HIS A 699 38.30 0.96 2.97
C HIS A 699 39.04 0.62 1.68
N ARG A 700 40.33 0.75 1.71
CA ARG A 700 41.27 0.14 0.77
C ARG A 700 42.50 -0.38 1.50
N ASP A 701 43.15 -1.39 0.95
CA ASP A 701 44.40 -1.89 1.44
C ASP A 701 45.53 -0.87 1.38
N PHE A 702 46.54 -1.08 2.22
CA PHE A 702 47.74 -0.31 2.15
C PHE A 702 48.51 -0.57 0.85
N THR A 703 48.96 0.46 0.18
CA THR A 703 49.94 0.35 -0.89
C THR A 703 51.29 -0.11 -0.34
N LYS A 704 52.14 -0.73 -1.18
CA LYS A 704 53.51 -1.15 -0.80
C LYS A 704 54.29 -0.01 -0.18
N LYS A 705 54.20 1.18 -0.74
CA LYS A 705 54.89 2.41 -0.21
C LYS A 705 54.41 2.76 1.21
N GLU A 706 53.10 2.62 1.48
CA GLU A 706 52.55 2.89 2.81
C GLU A 706 52.97 1.82 3.81
N LEU A 707 53.00 0.54 3.42
CA LEU A 707 53.54 -0.54 4.26
C LEU A 707 55.01 -0.34 4.61
N ASP A 708 55.83 0.02 3.63
CA ASP A 708 57.27 0.33 3.86
C ASP A 708 57.45 1.51 4.83
N ALA A 709 56.61 2.53 4.69
CA ALA A 709 56.65 3.70 5.62
C ALA A 709 56.19 3.33 7.03
N ILE A 710 55.15 2.49 7.19
CA ILE A 710 54.70 1.99 8.49
C ILE A 710 55.77 1.13 9.13
N PHE A 711 56.39 0.22 8.37
CA PHE A 711 57.47 -0.64 8.85
C PHE A 711 58.67 0.21 9.35
N LEU A 712 59.08 1.21 8.57
CA LEU A 712 60.17 2.09 8.94
C LEU A 712 59.88 2.89 10.23
N LYS A 713 58.63 3.34 10.39
CA LYS A 713 58.18 4.05 11.61
C LYS A 713 58.18 3.14 12.83
N LYS A 714 57.65 1.90 12.70
CA LYS A 714 57.66 0.86 13.77
C LYS A 714 59.09 0.51 14.16
N LYS A 715 59.99 0.32 13.16
CA LYS A 715 61.41 0.04 13.39
C LYS A 715 62.11 1.19 14.18
N LYS A 716 61.87 2.45 13.80
CA LYS A 716 62.43 3.61 14.54
C LYS A 716 61.89 3.70 15.96
N ALA A 717 60.61 3.46 16.18
CA ALA A 717 59.97 3.44 17.50
C ALA A 717 60.56 2.35 18.39
N MET A 718 60.75 1.15 17.85
CA MET A 718 61.34 0.02 18.56
C MET A 718 62.80 0.28 18.93
N ILE A 719 63.60 0.84 18.02
CA ILE A 719 64.99 1.23 18.33
C ILE A 719 65.00 2.23 19.48
N LYS A 720 64.16 3.28 19.43
CA LYS A 720 64.07 4.28 20.49
C LYS A 720 63.63 3.68 21.83
N PHE A 721 62.70 2.73 21.82
CA PHE A 721 62.25 2.02 23.02
C PHE A 721 63.41 1.17 23.61
N VAL A 722 64.09 0.37 22.78
CA VAL A 722 65.23 -0.47 23.21
C VAL A 722 66.36 0.38 23.76
N ASP A 723 66.69 1.52 23.12
CA ASP A 723 67.72 2.44 23.60
C ASP A 723 67.32 3.09 24.93
N GLY A 724 66.04 3.44 25.11
CA GLY A 724 65.49 3.94 26.38
C GLY A 724 65.60 2.89 27.50
N GLU A 725 65.25 1.65 27.26
CA GLU A 725 65.34 0.57 28.26
C GLU A 725 66.82 0.26 28.60
N LYS A 726 67.70 0.28 27.59
CA LYS A 726 69.15 0.11 27.82
C LYS A 726 69.70 1.27 28.72
N SER A 727 69.20 2.48 28.48
CA SER A 727 69.61 3.62 29.36
C SER A 727 69.14 3.45 30.79
N LYS A 728 67.83 3.04 30.99
CA LYS A 728 67.35 2.79 32.35
C LYS A 728 68.05 1.66 33.07
N ILE A 729 68.43 0.59 32.38
CA ILE A 729 69.24 -0.53 32.95
C ILE A 729 70.61 0.00 33.34
N LYS A 730 71.23 0.78 32.46
CA LYS A 730 72.52 1.37 32.75
C LYS A 730 72.55 2.36 33.96
N ASP A 731 71.44 3.18 34.01
CA ASP A 731 71.29 4.14 35.12
C ASP A 731 71.05 3.40 36.45
N LYS A 732 70.25 2.36 36.44
CA LYS A 732 69.98 1.48 37.59
C LYS A 732 71.27 0.74 38.02
N LEU A 733 72.03 0.19 37.08
CA LEU A 733 73.33 -0.49 37.36
C LEU A 733 74.35 0.51 37.99
N ASN A 734 74.39 1.71 37.44
CA ASN A 734 75.32 2.77 38.03
C ASN A 734 74.89 3.16 39.45
N ALA A 735 73.55 3.28 39.70
CA ALA A 735 73.06 3.56 41.06
C ALA A 735 73.37 2.42 42.05
N ASP A 736 73.21 1.16 41.60
CA ASP A 736 73.48 -0.06 42.38
C ASP A 736 75.01 -0.12 42.70
N ILE A 737 75.87 0.17 41.69
CA ILE A 737 77.36 0.24 41.88
C ILE A 737 77.72 1.29 42.86
N GLU A 738 77.15 2.52 42.78
CA GLU A 738 77.35 3.62 43.71
C GLU A 738 76.93 3.25 45.13
N SER A 739 75.78 2.58 45.28
CA SER A 739 75.33 2.08 46.57
C SER A 739 76.21 1.05 47.19
N LEU A 740 76.68 0.05 46.37
CA LEU A 740 77.61 -0.96 46.81
C LEU A 740 79.01 -0.35 47.18
N LYS A 741 79.53 0.65 46.43
CA LYS A 741 80.73 1.36 46.78
C LYS A 741 80.58 2.08 48.12
N LYS A 742 79.49 2.77 48.39
CA LYS A 742 79.19 3.41 49.66
C LYS A 742 79.22 2.42 50.82
N GLU A 743 78.53 1.28 50.61
CA GLU A 743 78.43 0.19 51.63
C GLU A 743 79.84 -0.41 51.89
N ALA A 744 80.63 -0.71 50.83
CA ALA A 744 81.96 -1.21 50.94
C ALA A 744 82.87 -0.22 51.67
N ASN A 745 82.86 1.11 51.32
CA ASN A 745 83.62 2.15 51.99
C ASN A 745 83.18 2.29 53.46
N LYS A 746 81.88 2.15 53.79
CA LYS A 746 81.46 2.18 55.19
C LYS A 746 82.02 0.99 55.94
N ARG A 747 82.00 -0.20 55.35
CA ARG A 747 82.51 -1.45 55.96
C ARG A 747 84.01 -1.44 56.17
N MET A 748 84.77 -0.84 55.17
CA MET A 748 86.18 -0.63 55.32
C MET A 748 86.49 0.30 56.48
N LYS A 749 85.77 1.42 56.62
CA LYS A 749 85.90 2.31 57.74
C LYS A 749 85.63 1.71 59.08
N GLU A 750 84.60 0.88 59.19
CA GLU A 750 84.28 0.08 60.36
C GLU A 750 85.37 -0.92 60.72
N LEU A 751 86.04 -1.54 59.69
CA LEU A 751 87.20 -2.45 59.90
C LEU A 751 88.41 -1.67 60.32
N ASP A 752 88.71 -0.48 59.72
CA ASP A 752 89.79 0.39 60.16
C ASP A 752 89.59 0.89 61.61
N GLU A 753 88.39 1.18 62.03
CA GLU A 753 88.07 1.55 63.43
C GLU A 753 88.31 0.41 64.40
N LEU A 754 88.15 -0.87 63.99
CA LEU A 754 88.49 -2.10 64.78
C LEU A 754 90.02 -2.24 64.98
N LEU A 755 90.84 -1.67 64.09
CA LEU A 755 92.34 -1.72 64.19
C LEU A 755 92.87 -0.64 65.07
N ILE A 756 92.19 0.48 65.37
CA ILE A 756 92.56 1.57 66.21
C ILE A 756 93.10 1.13 67.61
N PRO A 757 92.49 0.16 68.34
CA PRO A 757 93.03 -0.25 69.65
C PRO A 757 94.32 -1.02 69.59
N PHE A 758 94.75 -1.53 68.44
CA PHE A 758 96.01 -2.31 68.27
C PHE A 758 97.15 -1.54 67.68
N ASN A 759 96.92 -0.21 67.30
CA ASN A 759 97.91 0.66 66.74
C ASN A 759 98.42 1.69 67.79
N LYS A 760 98.28 1.41 69.07
CA LYS A 760 98.93 2.17 70.19
C LYS A 760 100.06 1.39 70.76
#